data_b6e503c2bed9394a262fa70ce8fa6ce1
#
_entry.id   b6e503c2bed9394a262fa70ce8fa6ce1
#
_cell.length_a   1.000
_cell.length_b   1.000
_cell.length_c   1.000
_cell.angle_alpha   90.00
_cell.angle_beta   90.00
_cell.angle_gamma   90.00
#
_symmetry.space_group_name_H-M   'P 1'
#
loop_
_entity.id
_entity.type
_entity.pdbx_description
1 polymer ?
#
loop_
_entity_poly.entity_id
_entity_poly.type
_entity_poly.pdbx_seq_one_letter_code
_entity_poly.pdbx_strand_id
1 'polypeptide(L)'
;MNQIHVIAHTHWDQEWYFTRQDSMVLASYNFADVIDTLEQDPAYSCYHLDGQMAVVDDFLAINPDYRARLEALVREKRVFVGPWYTQTDTYNVHGESIIRNLKYGIFAARTLGHAMQVGYLPDTFGHNAQMPMILQGCNIDNIVFWRGIDHDRHANSSQFLWRAPSGATIIACAMALGYGAAKNMRSEACHLQGKIYPMVNLLRSRAGINDLLLPCGGDQVSIDPALPKILEVASAQSPDQDRYVLSSLERYVDILRAQREQFELWEGELKSPRYTRIHKTIGSVRYDIKKKNDEVEQFILRQLEPTIAMARHQGIPVNLSVVDTLWKKLLRSHAHDSIGGCNSDATNRDILHRLEQTEQLCHSLWNLVVKTLAAACVHDGDLLIINPLATPTQRVVKTTLYSRAENIALTYQGRPIPFDVLKRDILPGGTAISLTAEGECETPLPPYFRWQVALQTPVLPSVGYLTVSVEENPAPFRQPEQIKGCEIENTHYQLTLDAGTLTLHDKRSGRRIPSFFTLEDCADAGDSYDFSPLAGDAPTRCSLFTLIECLKTPLVEKLIVEATMLLPQDLASRQNTALTPLSIRLVCELRHDDPNLYVESTLENSHCDHRLRLLIGSDIHTRHAIASQPFSIIQRETGYDGENWQERYREMPVDIETSEGIIAVAEAGKALVVNSRGMKEFQIIGSEPAAIALTLFKATGVLGRNDLDWRPGRASGINNTVVETPDAQLLKPLCFSFTVSLADNAGHLTLRQLENQAAGQPFTYQRQTLHTLDHRLERFSLRLPERRLSPEFSLLTLPEPLILSALPHAQRLTGTVVRLFNAGTQPVPVPESLAGLRQINYLEEPVQPVTAIPPFATCDFLMEA
;
A
#
# COMPACT_ATOMS: atom_id res chain seq x y z
N MET A 1 30.96 33.92 0.57
CA MET A 1 31.70 32.73 0.97
C MET A 1 30.74 31.76 1.61
N ASN A 2 30.50 30.63 0.99
CA ASN A 2 29.63 29.59 1.50
C ASN A 2 30.43 28.31 1.78
N GLN A 3 29.90 27.44 2.63
CA GLN A 3 30.41 26.09 2.74
C GLN A 3 29.54 25.15 1.89
N ILE A 4 30.16 24.43 0.97
CA ILE A 4 29.50 23.49 0.08
C ILE A 4 29.72 22.10 0.63
N HIS A 5 28.64 21.52 1.19
CA HIS A 5 28.66 20.15 1.73
C HIS A 5 28.47 19.18 0.57
N VAL A 6 29.56 18.59 0.11
CA VAL A 6 29.53 17.60 -0.96
C VAL A 6 29.26 16.22 -0.36
N ILE A 7 28.17 15.58 -0.78
CA ILE A 7 27.75 14.29 -0.29
C ILE A 7 28.11 13.23 -1.33
N ALA A 8 29.17 12.46 -1.03
CA ALA A 8 29.53 11.31 -1.84
C ALA A 8 28.55 10.17 -1.58
N HIS A 9 27.91 9.67 -2.64
CA HIS A 9 26.91 8.61 -2.52
C HIS A 9 26.76 7.84 -3.83
N THR A 10 26.06 6.70 -3.75
CA THR A 10 25.42 6.07 -4.88
C THR A 10 23.89 6.08 -4.63
N HIS A 11 23.05 6.26 -5.66
CA HIS A 11 21.64 5.86 -5.61
C HIS A 11 21.57 4.43 -6.11
N TRP A 12 20.84 3.57 -5.40
CA TRP A 12 20.87 2.14 -5.69
C TRP A 12 19.49 1.55 -5.79
N ASP A 13 18.95 1.48 -7.02
CA ASP A 13 17.76 0.69 -7.24
C ASP A 13 18.10 -0.78 -7.05
N GLN A 14 17.37 -1.46 -6.15
CA GLN A 14 17.58 -2.89 -5.96
C GLN A 14 17.14 -3.71 -7.17
N GLU A 15 16.26 -3.16 -8.00
CA GLU A 15 15.73 -3.71 -9.24
C GLU A 15 15.03 -2.59 -10.01
N TRP A 16 15.09 -2.61 -11.35
CA TRP A 16 14.46 -1.59 -12.20
C TRP A 16 14.39 -2.09 -13.65
N TYR A 17 15.19 -1.56 -14.60
CA TYR A 17 15.37 -2.14 -15.91
C TYR A 17 16.10 -3.50 -15.85
N PHE A 18 16.77 -3.77 -14.79
CA PHE A 18 17.53 -4.95 -14.42
C PHE A 18 16.90 -5.63 -13.22
N THR A 19 17.13 -6.92 -13.09
CA THR A 19 16.61 -7.72 -11.99
C THR A 19 17.38 -7.46 -10.69
N ARG A 20 16.81 -7.88 -9.57
CA ARG A 20 17.52 -7.86 -8.28
C ARG A 20 18.82 -8.68 -8.34
N GLN A 21 18.86 -9.76 -9.11
CA GLN A 21 20.04 -10.61 -9.26
C GLN A 21 21.18 -9.83 -9.95
N ASP A 22 20.87 -9.06 -10.99
CA ASP A 22 21.85 -8.17 -11.62
C ASP A 22 22.37 -7.12 -10.62
N SER A 23 21.47 -6.49 -9.89
CA SER A 23 21.79 -5.53 -8.84
C SER A 23 22.68 -6.12 -7.75
N MET A 24 22.41 -7.35 -7.30
CA MET A 24 23.24 -8.05 -6.32
C MET A 24 24.68 -8.26 -6.83
N VAL A 25 24.85 -8.63 -8.09
CA VAL A 25 26.18 -8.78 -8.70
C VAL A 25 26.88 -7.44 -8.74
N LEU A 26 26.24 -6.38 -9.23
CA LEU A 26 26.84 -5.05 -9.28
C LEU A 26 27.21 -4.52 -7.88
N ALA A 27 26.33 -4.69 -6.89
CA ALA A 27 26.58 -4.26 -5.52
C ALA A 27 27.77 -5.01 -4.89
N SER A 28 27.96 -6.29 -5.23
CA SER A 28 29.05 -7.10 -4.71
C SER A 28 30.44 -6.54 -5.04
N TYR A 29 30.58 -5.86 -6.18
CA TYR A 29 31.80 -5.15 -6.58
C TYR A 29 31.80 -3.70 -6.08
N ASN A 30 30.74 -2.94 -6.32
CA ASN A 30 30.68 -1.52 -6.03
C ASN A 30 30.86 -1.22 -4.53
N PHE A 31 30.16 -1.95 -3.65
CA PHE A 31 30.28 -1.72 -2.22
C PHE A 31 31.61 -2.22 -1.65
N ALA A 32 32.23 -3.25 -2.27
CA ALA A 32 33.58 -3.66 -1.95
C ALA A 32 34.57 -2.54 -2.27
N ASP A 33 34.48 -1.93 -3.47
CA ASP A 33 35.33 -0.80 -3.87
C ASP A 33 35.16 0.40 -2.92
N VAL A 34 33.96 0.69 -2.44
CA VAL A 34 33.72 1.74 -1.44
C VAL A 34 34.46 1.44 -0.15
N ILE A 35 34.38 0.22 0.38
CA ILE A 35 35.03 -0.19 1.62
C ILE A 35 36.56 -0.13 1.45
N ASP A 36 37.07 -0.70 0.37
CA ASP A 36 38.50 -0.73 0.06
C ASP A 36 39.07 0.69 -0.10
N THR A 37 38.41 1.58 -0.78
CA THR A 37 38.80 2.99 -0.97
C THR A 37 38.86 3.74 0.36
N LEU A 38 37.81 3.59 1.19
CA LEU A 38 37.78 4.27 2.50
C LEU A 38 38.83 3.79 3.46
N GLU A 39 39.19 2.51 3.45
CA GLU A 39 40.26 1.98 4.28
C GLU A 39 41.65 2.45 3.82
N GLN A 40 41.84 2.62 2.48
CA GLN A 40 43.13 3.02 1.91
C GLN A 40 43.38 4.53 2.00
N ASP A 41 42.31 5.34 1.93
CA ASP A 41 42.42 6.81 1.94
C ASP A 41 41.69 7.45 3.12
N PRO A 42 42.40 7.87 4.18
CA PRO A 42 41.82 8.63 5.30
C PRO A 42 41.25 10.00 4.90
N ALA A 43 41.70 10.60 3.79
CA ALA A 43 41.17 11.87 3.29
C ALA A 43 39.74 11.72 2.73
N TYR A 44 39.34 10.50 2.32
CA TYR A 44 37.98 10.17 1.97
C TYR A 44 37.17 9.96 3.25
N SER A 45 36.66 11.05 3.80
CA SER A 45 36.08 11.08 5.15
C SER A 45 34.84 10.22 5.31
N CYS A 46 33.92 10.20 4.32
CA CYS A 46 32.69 9.40 4.39
C CYS A 46 32.01 9.15 3.04
N TYR A 47 31.15 8.12 2.99
CA TYR A 47 30.35 7.73 1.84
C TYR A 47 28.95 7.23 2.27
N HIS A 48 27.93 7.45 1.43
CA HIS A 48 26.55 7.01 1.71
C HIS A 48 26.14 5.88 0.76
N LEU A 49 25.77 4.73 1.35
CA LEU A 49 25.19 3.59 0.63
C LEU A 49 23.67 3.75 0.55
N ASP A 50 23.23 4.79 -0.12
CA ASP A 50 21.84 5.14 -0.50
C ASP A 50 20.77 5.12 0.61
N GLY A 51 21.14 4.94 1.86
CA GLY A 51 20.14 4.91 2.93
C GLY A 51 19.24 3.68 2.98
N GLN A 52 19.58 2.58 2.27
CA GLN A 52 18.80 1.36 2.19
C GLN A 52 19.56 0.16 2.77
N MET A 53 18.84 -0.70 3.53
CA MET A 53 19.46 -1.89 4.13
C MET A 53 19.27 -3.17 3.29
N ALA A 54 18.22 -3.25 2.45
CA ALA A 54 17.96 -4.44 1.65
C ALA A 54 19.12 -4.80 0.72
N VAL A 55 19.76 -3.79 0.11
CA VAL A 55 20.92 -3.98 -0.76
C VAL A 55 22.18 -4.32 0.05
N VAL A 56 22.30 -3.75 1.23
CA VAL A 56 23.41 -4.10 2.17
C VAL A 56 23.28 -5.54 2.65
N ASP A 57 22.06 -6.01 2.97
CA ASP A 57 21.81 -7.43 3.29
C ASP A 57 22.24 -8.33 2.12
N ASP A 58 21.93 -7.95 0.87
CA ASP A 58 22.31 -8.69 -0.33
C ASP A 58 23.84 -8.71 -0.55
N PHE A 59 24.50 -7.56 -0.37
CA PHE A 59 25.96 -7.45 -0.43
C PHE A 59 26.63 -8.38 0.59
N LEU A 60 26.19 -8.34 1.85
CA LEU A 60 26.77 -9.16 2.92
C LEU A 60 26.44 -10.65 2.79
N ALA A 61 25.37 -11.02 2.10
CA ALA A 61 25.08 -12.41 1.79
C ALA A 61 26.06 -13.01 0.76
N ILE A 62 26.54 -12.18 -0.19
CA ILE A 62 27.51 -12.58 -1.22
C ILE A 62 28.94 -12.44 -0.70
N ASN A 63 29.23 -11.35 0.01
CA ASN A 63 30.56 -10.99 0.51
C ASN A 63 30.62 -11.00 2.06
N PRO A 64 30.45 -12.16 2.72
CA PRO A 64 30.39 -12.23 4.19
C PRO A 64 31.68 -11.75 4.88
N ASP A 65 32.83 -11.86 4.24
CA ASP A 65 34.11 -11.43 4.76
C ASP A 65 34.23 -9.90 4.91
N TYR A 66 33.38 -9.13 4.18
CA TYR A 66 33.32 -7.68 4.32
C TYR A 66 32.56 -7.21 5.55
N ARG A 67 31.81 -8.08 6.24
CA ARG A 67 30.98 -7.68 7.37
C ARG A 67 31.73 -6.90 8.45
N ALA A 68 32.80 -7.45 8.97
CA ALA A 68 33.54 -6.80 10.05
C ALA A 68 34.19 -5.46 9.62
N ARG A 69 34.60 -5.36 8.37
CA ARG A 69 35.18 -4.16 7.76
C ARG A 69 34.10 -3.07 7.62
N LEU A 70 32.93 -3.42 7.07
CA LEU A 70 31.80 -2.53 6.97
C LEU A 70 31.32 -2.05 8.35
N GLU A 71 31.20 -2.95 9.33
CA GLU A 71 30.86 -2.60 10.72
C GLU A 71 31.81 -1.59 11.35
N ALA A 72 33.13 -1.70 11.09
CA ALA A 72 34.10 -0.74 11.58
C ALA A 72 33.84 0.66 10.96
N LEU A 73 33.74 0.75 9.63
CA LEU A 73 33.49 2.01 8.93
C LEU A 73 32.13 2.64 9.30
N VAL A 74 31.10 1.82 9.54
CA VAL A 74 29.78 2.32 9.99
C VAL A 74 29.84 2.90 11.40
N ARG A 75 30.53 2.23 12.35
CA ARG A 75 30.73 2.75 13.72
C ARG A 75 31.54 4.05 13.73
N GLU A 76 32.54 4.17 12.84
CA GLU A 76 33.33 5.38 12.67
C GLU A 76 32.62 6.48 11.92
N LYS A 77 31.39 6.23 11.43
CA LYS A 77 30.61 7.15 10.58
C LYS A 77 31.34 7.54 9.28
N ARG A 78 32.12 6.63 8.75
CA ARG A 78 32.77 6.73 7.43
C ARG A 78 31.91 6.09 6.33
N VAL A 79 31.04 5.13 6.67
CA VAL A 79 29.98 4.63 5.80
C VAL A 79 28.64 4.84 6.49
N PHE A 80 27.70 5.45 5.76
CA PHE A 80 26.33 5.66 6.22
C PHE A 80 25.36 4.67 5.56
N VAL A 81 24.56 3.97 6.39
CA VAL A 81 23.57 2.98 5.99
C VAL A 81 22.23 3.23 6.70
N GLY A 82 21.12 2.73 6.16
CA GLY A 82 19.77 3.03 6.67
C GLY A 82 19.37 4.51 6.45
N PRO A 83 18.23 4.98 6.95
CA PRO A 83 17.33 4.32 7.92
C PRO A 83 16.29 3.37 7.30
N TRP A 84 16.14 3.37 5.99
CA TRP A 84 15.12 2.57 5.31
C TRP A 84 15.56 1.11 5.13
N TYR A 85 14.61 0.19 5.07
CA TYR A 85 14.86 -1.12 4.53
C TYR A 85 14.96 -1.08 3.01
N THR A 86 13.98 -0.41 2.36
CA THR A 86 14.03 0.03 0.96
C THR A 86 13.54 1.47 0.86
N GLN A 87 13.96 2.25 -0.13
CA GLN A 87 13.41 3.58 -0.40
C GLN A 87 11.99 3.45 -0.94
N THR A 88 11.03 3.50 -0.02
CA THR A 88 9.62 3.19 -0.29
C THR A 88 8.93 4.27 -1.10
N ASP A 89 7.94 3.87 -1.92
CA ASP A 89 6.87 4.77 -2.35
C ASP A 89 6.03 5.19 -1.13
N THR A 90 5.44 6.37 -1.14
CA THR A 90 4.66 6.91 -0.02
C THR A 90 3.17 7.03 -0.28
N TYR A 91 2.69 6.63 -1.47
CA TYR A 91 1.28 6.67 -1.87
C TYR A 91 0.70 5.31 -2.23
N ASN A 92 1.50 4.41 -2.82
CA ASN A 92 1.03 3.13 -3.33
C ASN A 92 1.13 1.99 -2.30
N VAL A 93 1.66 2.26 -1.11
CA VAL A 93 1.79 1.30 0.00
C VAL A 93 0.97 1.76 1.21
N HIS A 94 0.62 0.85 2.10
CA HIS A 94 -0.12 1.15 3.32
C HIS A 94 0.77 1.91 4.34
N GLY A 95 0.18 2.83 5.11
CA GLY A 95 0.93 3.63 6.11
C GLY A 95 1.70 2.79 7.12
N GLU A 96 1.14 1.66 7.57
CA GLU A 96 1.83 0.69 8.43
C GLU A 96 3.07 0.10 7.77
N SER A 97 3.05 -0.13 6.47
CA SER A 97 4.22 -0.63 5.73
C SER A 97 5.37 0.38 5.72
N ILE A 98 5.08 1.69 5.65
CA ILE A 98 6.11 2.73 5.73
C ILE A 98 6.78 2.72 7.13
N ILE A 99 5.98 2.61 8.19
CA ILE A 99 6.51 2.47 9.57
C ILE A 99 7.38 1.22 9.69
N ARG A 100 6.93 0.08 9.16
CA ARG A 100 7.71 -1.17 9.18
C ARG A 100 9.01 -1.03 8.39
N ASN A 101 8.96 -0.38 7.23
CA ASN A 101 10.13 -0.15 6.39
C ASN A 101 11.24 0.58 7.16
N LEU A 102 10.91 1.69 7.82
CA LEU A 102 11.84 2.40 8.70
C LEU A 102 12.33 1.52 9.86
N LYS A 103 11.41 0.86 10.56
CA LYS A 103 11.75 0.02 11.71
C LYS A 103 12.75 -1.08 11.34
N TYR A 104 12.45 -1.86 10.28
CA TYR A 104 13.33 -2.93 9.82
C TYR A 104 14.67 -2.40 9.31
N GLY A 105 14.67 -1.27 8.61
CA GLY A 105 15.90 -0.63 8.13
C GLY A 105 16.78 -0.14 9.28
N ILE A 106 16.21 0.60 10.24
CA ILE A 106 16.95 1.10 11.42
C ILE A 106 17.50 -0.05 12.25
N PHE A 107 16.71 -1.11 12.50
CA PHE A 107 17.18 -2.24 13.28
C PHE A 107 18.29 -3.00 12.56
N ALA A 108 18.18 -3.22 11.25
CA ALA A 108 19.26 -3.83 10.47
C ALA A 108 20.54 -2.97 10.48
N ALA A 109 20.43 -1.66 10.25
CA ALA A 109 21.58 -0.75 10.27
C ALA A 109 22.27 -0.69 11.65
N ARG A 110 21.50 -0.68 12.73
CA ARG A 110 22.03 -0.71 14.11
C ARG A 110 22.84 -1.99 14.40
N THR A 111 22.59 -3.11 13.73
CA THR A 111 23.43 -4.33 13.87
C THR A 111 24.83 -4.13 13.32
N LEU A 112 25.02 -3.18 12.39
CA LEU A 112 26.33 -2.81 11.86
C LEU A 112 27.01 -1.70 12.68
N GLY A 113 26.30 -1.11 13.65
CA GLY A 113 26.85 -0.14 14.60
C GLY A 113 26.18 1.22 14.60
N HIS A 114 25.64 1.71 13.47
CA HIS A 114 24.94 2.99 13.37
C HIS A 114 23.86 2.94 12.28
N ALA A 115 22.69 3.55 12.54
CA ALA A 115 21.69 3.84 11.54
C ALA A 115 21.69 5.35 11.27
N MET A 116 21.80 5.76 10.01
CA MET A 116 21.77 7.17 9.62
C MET A 116 20.49 7.84 10.13
N GLN A 117 20.63 8.99 10.79
CA GLN A 117 19.51 9.73 11.42
C GLN A 117 18.94 10.80 10.47
N VAL A 118 18.74 10.44 9.22
CA VAL A 118 18.19 11.31 8.17
C VAL A 118 17.11 10.56 7.40
N GLY A 119 15.92 11.14 7.30
CA GLY A 119 14.84 10.65 6.45
C GLY A 119 15.17 10.88 4.98
N TYR A 120 16.08 10.10 4.40
CA TYR A 120 16.60 10.28 3.05
C TYR A 120 15.74 9.54 2.02
N LEU A 121 15.02 10.30 1.17
CA LEU A 121 14.19 9.80 0.08
C LEU A 121 14.50 10.59 -1.21
N PRO A 122 15.61 10.27 -1.90
CA PRO A 122 16.09 11.07 -3.01
C PRO A 122 15.23 10.99 -4.26
N ASP A 123 14.60 9.85 -4.56
CA ASP A 123 13.92 9.63 -5.83
C ASP A 123 12.43 9.26 -5.72
N THR A 124 11.89 9.07 -4.52
CA THR A 124 10.47 8.78 -4.28
C THR A 124 9.55 9.81 -4.94
N PHE A 125 8.47 9.35 -5.59
CA PHE A 125 7.60 10.13 -6.48
C PHE A 125 6.59 11.02 -5.72
N GLY A 126 7.08 11.86 -4.81
CA GLY A 126 6.32 12.72 -3.93
C GLY A 126 6.14 12.13 -2.53
N HIS A 127 5.59 12.93 -1.61
CA HIS A 127 5.54 12.59 -0.19
C HIS A 127 4.17 12.92 0.41
N ASN A 128 3.55 11.93 1.08
CA ASN A 128 2.27 12.11 1.76
C ASN A 128 2.39 13.03 2.99
N ALA A 129 1.27 13.64 3.39
CA ALA A 129 1.24 14.67 4.43
C ALA A 129 1.64 14.19 5.84
N GLN A 130 1.62 12.88 6.12
CA GLN A 130 1.96 12.32 7.45
C GLN A 130 3.40 11.83 7.58
N MET A 131 4.23 12.01 6.55
CA MET A 131 5.65 11.64 6.63
C MET A 131 6.37 12.25 7.85
N PRO A 132 6.11 13.53 8.26
CA PRO A 132 6.71 14.06 9.49
C PRO A 132 6.36 13.25 10.74
N MET A 133 5.10 12.78 10.89
CA MET A 133 4.70 11.94 12.02
C MET A 133 5.43 10.58 11.99
N ILE A 134 5.50 9.97 10.82
CA ILE A 134 6.14 8.66 10.65
C ILE A 134 7.63 8.72 11.00
N LEU A 135 8.33 9.73 10.49
CA LEU A 135 9.75 9.92 10.76
C LEU A 135 10.01 10.24 12.25
N GLN A 136 9.22 11.15 12.83
CA GLN A 136 9.36 11.51 14.24
C GLN A 136 9.09 10.33 15.18
N GLY A 137 8.14 9.45 14.82
CA GLY A 137 7.89 8.21 15.56
C GLY A 137 9.07 7.22 15.54
N CYS A 138 10.02 7.41 14.61
CA CYS A 138 11.30 6.70 14.53
C CYS A 138 12.49 7.56 15.04
N ASN A 139 12.24 8.62 15.80
CA ASN A 139 13.24 9.56 16.31
C ASN A 139 14.04 10.29 15.20
N ILE A 140 13.46 10.47 14.03
CA ILE A 140 14.04 11.23 12.92
C ILE A 140 13.26 12.54 12.79
N ASP A 141 13.94 13.67 13.04
CA ASP A 141 13.35 15.02 13.05
C ASP A 141 13.54 15.79 11.74
N ASN A 142 13.87 15.07 10.66
CA ASN A 142 14.26 15.68 9.40
C ASN A 142 13.94 14.78 8.20
N ILE A 143 13.94 15.40 6.99
CA ILE A 143 13.89 14.71 5.71
C ILE A 143 14.76 15.44 4.69
N VAL A 144 15.52 14.68 3.88
CA VAL A 144 16.21 15.16 2.68
C VAL A 144 15.61 14.42 1.48
N PHE A 145 15.08 15.19 0.52
CA PHE A 145 14.32 14.64 -0.60
C PHE A 145 14.51 15.47 -1.87
N TRP A 146 14.03 14.98 -3.01
CA TRP A 146 14.14 15.73 -4.27
C TRP A 146 12.79 16.16 -4.83
N ARG A 147 11.85 15.20 -4.99
CA ARG A 147 10.65 15.40 -5.79
C ARG A 147 9.49 15.97 -4.98
N GLY A 148 8.64 16.79 -5.65
CA GLY A 148 7.37 17.22 -5.10
C GLY A 148 7.31 18.64 -4.55
N ILE A 149 8.44 19.37 -4.45
CA ILE A 149 8.49 20.77 -3.97
C ILE A 149 8.02 21.75 -5.05
N ASP A 150 7.38 22.82 -4.61
CA ASP A 150 7.03 23.99 -5.42
C ASP A 150 7.26 25.26 -4.58
N HIS A 151 8.28 26.05 -4.91
CA HIS A 151 8.63 27.22 -4.14
C HIS A 151 7.59 28.36 -4.22
N ASP A 152 6.71 28.36 -5.23
CA ASP A 152 5.61 29.32 -5.30
C ASP A 152 4.44 28.97 -4.35
N ARG A 153 4.39 27.72 -3.85
CA ARG A 153 3.27 27.18 -3.05
C ARG A 153 3.67 26.73 -1.66
N HIS A 154 4.86 26.14 -1.49
CA HIS A 154 5.24 25.43 -0.28
C HIS A 154 6.15 26.24 0.62
N ALA A 155 7.31 26.68 0.13
CA ALA A 155 8.28 27.47 0.89
C ALA A 155 9.23 28.20 -0.09
N ASN A 156 9.66 29.41 0.27
CA ASN A 156 10.55 30.23 -0.59
C ASN A 156 11.96 29.64 -0.69
N SER A 157 12.38 28.85 0.30
CA SER A 157 13.70 28.22 0.32
C SER A 157 13.64 26.69 0.24
N SER A 158 14.78 26.08 -0.12
CA SER A 158 14.95 24.62 -0.14
C SER A 158 14.90 24.00 1.27
N GLN A 159 15.10 24.80 2.32
CA GLN A 159 15.05 24.42 3.73
C GLN A 159 13.81 25.04 4.37
N PHE A 160 12.97 24.21 5.00
CA PHE A 160 11.74 24.66 5.64
C PHE A 160 11.33 23.71 6.77
N LEU A 161 10.36 24.11 7.57
CA LEU A 161 9.69 23.23 8.53
C LEU A 161 8.47 22.60 7.85
N TRP A 162 8.35 21.30 7.99
CA TRP A 162 7.20 20.56 7.46
C TRP A 162 6.37 19.96 8.60
N ARG A 163 5.09 20.38 8.67
CA ARG A 163 4.14 19.92 9.68
C ARG A 163 3.12 18.96 9.08
N ALA A 164 2.95 17.83 9.75
CA ALA A 164 1.90 16.86 9.46
C ALA A 164 0.54 17.28 10.05
N PRO A 165 -0.59 16.70 9.56
CA PRO A 165 -1.89 16.87 10.17
C PRO A 165 -1.95 16.52 11.67
N SER A 166 -1.12 15.59 12.13
CA SER A 166 -0.95 15.23 13.54
C SER A 166 -0.27 16.31 14.39
N GLY A 167 0.24 17.38 13.79
CA GLY A 167 1.06 18.41 14.44
C GLY A 167 2.55 18.10 14.52
N ALA A 168 2.98 16.88 14.21
CA ALA A 168 4.39 16.53 14.15
C ALA A 168 5.13 17.42 13.14
N THR A 169 6.27 17.99 13.53
CA THR A 169 7.00 18.98 12.73
C THR A 169 8.46 18.60 12.63
N ILE A 170 8.97 18.48 11.41
CA ILE A 170 10.37 18.13 11.10
C ILE A 170 11.03 19.20 10.21
N ILE A 171 12.36 19.16 10.11
CA ILE A 171 13.12 19.95 9.15
C ILE A 171 13.08 19.24 7.80
N ALA A 172 12.70 19.95 6.75
CA ALA A 172 12.71 19.46 5.38
C ALA A 172 13.79 20.16 4.57
N CYS A 173 14.54 19.40 3.78
CA CYS A 173 15.53 19.92 2.83
C CYS A 173 15.29 19.32 1.45
N ALA A 174 14.85 20.16 0.50
CA ALA A 174 14.70 19.77 -0.88
C ALA A 174 16.05 19.92 -1.62
N MET A 175 16.49 18.85 -2.28
CA MET A 175 17.67 18.87 -3.16
C MET A 175 17.33 19.57 -4.47
N ALA A 176 17.53 20.88 -4.55
CA ALA A 176 17.06 21.71 -5.66
C ALA A 176 17.53 21.26 -7.06
N LEU A 177 18.66 20.57 -7.14
CA LEU A 177 19.25 20.02 -8.38
C LEU A 177 19.19 18.47 -8.45
N GLY A 178 18.53 17.85 -7.47
CA GLY A 178 18.45 16.39 -7.34
C GLY A 178 19.73 15.74 -6.79
N TYR A 179 19.65 14.43 -6.60
CA TYR A 179 20.74 13.64 -6.02
C TYR A 179 21.93 13.46 -6.99
N GLY A 180 21.72 13.59 -8.31
CA GLY A 180 22.76 13.46 -9.34
C GLY A 180 23.50 14.76 -9.71
N ALA A 181 23.34 15.86 -8.97
CA ALA A 181 23.80 17.19 -9.34
C ALA A 181 25.28 17.26 -9.74
N ALA A 182 26.17 16.80 -8.87
CA ALA A 182 27.62 16.79 -9.12
C ALA A 182 28.16 15.43 -9.58
N LYS A 183 27.31 14.56 -10.16
CA LYS A 183 27.75 13.27 -10.73
C LYS A 183 28.92 13.48 -11.71
N ASN A 184 29.98 12.66 -11.56
CA ASN A 184 31.21 12.73 -12.36
C ASN A 184 31.89 14.12 -12.27
N MET A 185 31.97 14.70 -11.06
CA MET A 185 32.68 15.95 -10.82
C MET A 185 34.17 15.82 -11.21
N ARG A 186 34.71 16.83 -11.86
CA ARG A 186 36.11 16.85 -12.35
C ARG A 186 36.79 18.12 -11.91
N SER A 187 38.15 18.07 -11.85
CA SER A 187 39.01 19.19 -11.42
C SER A 187 39.35 20.17 -12.53
N GLU A 188 39.05 19.84 -13.80
CA GLU A 188 39.40 20.73 -14.93
C GLU A 188 38.64 22.06 -14.85
N ALA A 189 39.32 23.15 -15.07
CA ALA A 189 38.75 24.50 -14.94
C ALA A 189 37.51 24.69 -15.83
N CYS A 190 37.48 24.14 -17.04
CA CYS A 190 36.32 24.23 -17.94
C CYS A 190 35.08 23.49 -17.34
N HIS A 191 35.25 22.36 -16.63
CA HIS A 191 34.18 21.65 -15.97
C HIS A 191 33.68 22.40 -14.72
N LEU A 192 34.60 22.89 -13.89
CA LEU A 192 34.26 23.68 -12.71
C LEU A 192 33.48 24.94 -13.08
N GLN A 193 33.99 25.72 -14.04
CA GLN A 193 33.39 26.96 -14.51
C GLN A 193 32.10 26.75 -15.31
N GLY A 194 32.04 25.72 -16.15
CA GLY A 194 30.88 25.45 -17.01
C GLY A 194 29.72 24.70 -16.35
N LYS A 195 29.99 23.94 -15.28
CA LYS A 195 28.97 23.11 -14.61
C LYS A 195 28.86 23.40 -13.13
N ILE A 196 29.96 23.24 -12.34
CA ILE A 196 29.85 23.19 -10.87
C ILE A 196 29.52 24.55 -10.27
N TYR A 197 30.26 25.62 -10.62
CA TYR A 197 30.02 26.95 -10.06
C TYR A 197 28.64 27.51 -10.43
N PRO A 198 28.12 27.37 -11.67
CA PRO A 198 26.74 27.74 -11.99
C PRO A 198 25.70 26.97 -11.17
N MET A 199 25.91 25.67 -10.91
CA MET A 199 25.04 24.89 -10.03
C MET A 199 25.04 25.43 -8.60
N VAL A 200 26.21 25.73 -8.04
CA VAL A 200 26.33 26.30 -6.68
C VAL A 200 25.63 27.68 -6.62
N ASN A 201 25.70 28.48 -7.67
CA ASN A 201 24.98 29.76 -7.74
C ASN A 201 23.45 29.56 -7.71
N LEU A 202 22.94 28.55 -8.40
CA LEU A 202 21.53 28.20 -8.34
C LEU A 202 21.14 27.70 -6.95
N LEU A 203 21.95 26.83 -6.33
CA LEU A 203 21.71 26.39 -4.95
C LEU A 203 21.67 27.58 -3.99
N ARG A 204 22.60 28.52 -4.11
CA ARG A 204 22.65 29.74 -3.30
C ARG A 204 21.38 30.58 -3.45
N SER A 205 20.85 30.71 -4.67
CA SER A 205 19.62 31.47 -4.92
C SER A 205 18.37 30.87 -4.32
N ARG A 206 18.41 29.58 -3.95
CA ARG A 206 17.30 28.83 -3.35
C ARG A 206 17.51 28.44 -1.90
N ALA A 207 18.68 28.67 -1.34
CA ALA A 207 18.99 28.36 0.04
C ALA A 207 18.65 29.55 0.95
N GLY A 208 18.07 29.25 2.12
CA GLY A 208 17.88 30.23 3.20
C GLY A 208 19.09 30.38 4.11
N ILE A 209 20.20 29.66 3.82
CA ILE A 209 21.41 29.59 4.66
C ILE A 209 22.68 29.58 3.80
N ASN A 210 23.84 29.86 4.44
CA ASN A 210 25.14 29.86 3.77
C ASN A 210 25.78 28.48 3.57
N ASP A 211 25.21 27.44 4.16
CA ASP A 211 25.64 26.08 4.02
C ASP A 211 24.82 25.39 2.92
N LEU A 212 25.46 24.97 1.83
CA LEU A 212 24.78 24.45 0.65
C LEU A 212 25.00 22.94 0.51
N LEU A 213 23.97 22.20 0.17
CA LEU A 213 24.00 20.76 -0.06
C LEU A 213 24.25 20.48 -1.55
N LEU A 214 25.34 19.78 -1.86
CA LEU A 214 25.68 19.37 -3.22
C LEU A 214 25.89 17.84 -3.29
N PRO A 215 24.88 17.06 -3.68
CA PRO A 215 25.04 15.62 -3.87
C PRO A 215 26.00 15.29 -5.03
N CYS A 216 26.93 14.38 -4.80
CA CYS A 216 27.92 13.91 -5.77
C CYS A 216 27.85 12.39 -5.89
N GLY A 217 26.96 11.92 -6.74
CA GLY A 217 26.65 10.51 -6.97
C GLY A 217 25.59 10.36 -8.05
N GLY A 218 24.87 9.28 -8.04
CA GLY A 218 23.78 8.96 -8.98
C GLY A 218 23.51 7.46 -9.05
N ASP A 219 22.70 7.07 -10.03
CA ASP A 219 22.24 5.69 -10.21
C ASP A 219 23.41 4.75 -10.48
N GLN A 220 23.63 3.78 -9.59
CA GLN A 220 24.62 2.73 -9.61
C GLN A 220 26.07 3.21 -9.95
N VAL A 221 26.45 4.42 -9.51
CA VAL A 221 27.80 4.92 -9.78
C VAL A 221 28.81 4.35 -8.81
N SER A 222 30.02 4.11 -9.31
CA SER A 222 31.17 3.71 -8.48
C SER A 222 31.73 4.91 -7.73
N ILE A 223 32.39 4.63 -6.62
CA ILE A 223 33.14 5.63 -5.87
C ILE A 223 34.27 6.21 -6.73
N ASP A 224 34.47 7.54 -6.68
CA ASP A 224 35.61 8.20 -7.31
C ASP A 224 36.68 8.49 -6.27
N PRO A 225 37.79 7.72 -6.24
CA PRO A 225 38.86 7.93 -5.26
C PRO A 225 39.52 9.31 -5.33
N ALA A 226 39.41 9.99 -6.49
CA ALA A 226 40.00 11.32 -6.68
C ALA A 226 39.16 12.45 -6.07
N LEU A 227 37.92 12.19 -5.63
CA LEU A 227 37.00 13.23 -5.16
C LEU A 227 37.59 14.15 -4.09
N PRO A 228 38.28 13.70 -3.03
CA PRO A 228 38.87 14.60 -2.05
C PRO A 228 39.80 15.64 -2.68
N LYS A 229 40.63 15.21 -3.64
CA LYS A 229 41.54 16.09 -4.37
C LYS A 229 40.82 17.07 -5.31
N ILE A 230 39.75 16.60 -5.95
CA ILE A 230 38.90 17.45 -6.80
C ILE A 230 38.29 18.58 -5.96
N LEU A 231 37.85 18.32 -4.73
CA LEU A 231 37.25 19.32 -3.84
C LEU A 231 38.27 20.37 -3.37
N GLU A 232 39.53 19.99 -3.16
CA GLU A 232 40.63 20.95 -2.88
C GLU A 232 40.80 21.91 -4.04
N VAL A 233 40.86 21.38 -5.27
CA VAL A 233 41.01 22.20 -6.50
C VAL A 233 39.80 23.11 -6.69
N ALA A 234 38.59 22.56 -6.51
CA ALA A 234 37.36 23.36 -6.65
C ALA A 234 37.30 24.51 -5.63
N SER A 235 37.74 24.26 -4.38
CA SER A 235 37.85 25.32 -3.37
C SER A 235 38.88 26.38 -3.74
N ALA A 236 40.07 25.99 -4.20
CA ALA A 236 41.14 26.89 -4.56
C ALA A 236 40.84 27.75 -5.77
N GLN A 237 40.02 27.26 -6.71
CA GLN A 237 39.63 27.96 -7.94
C GLN A 237 38.26 28.63 -7.86
N SER A 238 37.57 28.58 -6.72
CA SER A 238 36.22 29.12 -6.56
C SER A 238 36.21 30.64 -6.74
N PRO A 239 35.44 31.22 -7.70
CA PRO A 239 35.36 32.64 -7.91
C PRO A 239 34.75 33.38 -6.72
N ASP A 240 33.88 32.74 -5.96
CA ASP A 240 33.17 33.29 -4.79
C ASP A 240 33.84 32.92 -3.45
N GLN A 241 35.05 32.34 -3.51
CA GLN A 241 35.80 31.86 -2.34
C GLN A 241 35.01 30.83 -1.52
N ASP A 242 34.17 30.02 -2.15
CA ASP A 242 33.40 28.97 -1.51
C ASP A 242 34.34 27.82 -1.17
N ARG A 243 34.05 27.16 -0.04
CA ARG A 243 34.81 26.01 0.44
C ARG A 243 33.99 24.70 0.22
N TYR A 244 34.51 23.85 -0.63
CA TYR A 244 33.97 22.51 -0.90
C TYR A 244 34.55 21.52 0.10
N VAL A 245 33.67 20.84 0.84
CA VAL A 245 34.08 19.86 1.86
C VAL A 245 33.32 18.55 1.65
N LEU A 246 34.02 17.43 1.72
CA LEU A 246 33.38 16.12 1.80
C LEU A 246 32.66 16.01 3.15
N SER A 247 31.36 15.75 3.13
CA SER A 247 30.49 15.85 4.29
C SER A 247 29.48 14.72 4.31
N SER A 248 28.80 14.56 5.46
CA SER A 248 27.66 13.64 5.58
C SER A 248 26.33 14.39 5.66
N LEU A 249 25.23 13.69 5.30
CA LEU A 249 23.88 14.18 5.49
C LEU A 249 23.58 14.49 6.96
N GLU A 250 24.05 13.65 7.90
CA GLU A 250 23.89 13.91 9.34
C GLU A 250 24.52 15.24 9.77
N ARG A 251 25.76 15.49 9.34
CA ARG A 251 26.46 16.75 9.64
C ARG A 251 25.73 17.95 9.04
N TYR A 252 25.21 17.81 7.84
CA TYR A 252 24.43 18.88 7.20
C TYR A 252 23.12 19.14 7.96
N VAL A 253 22.41 18.11 8.34
CA VAL A 253 21.17 18.22 9.14
C VAL A 253 21.44 18.85 10.52
N ASP A 254 22.58 18.59 11.17
CA ASP A 254 22.96 19.25 12.43
C ASP A 254 23.09 20.77 12.27
N ILE A 255 23.60 21.24 11.11
CA ILE A 255 23.64 22.66 10.77
C ILE A 255 22.24 23.23 10.61
N LEU A 256 21.34 22.49 9.95
CA LEU A 256 19.94 22.89 9.80
C LEU A 256 19.21 22.98 11.16
N ARG A 257 19.47 22.04 12.08
CA ARG A 257 18.91 22.07 13.43
C ARG A 257 19.29 23.35 14.20
N ALA A 258 20.55 23.78 14.07
CA ALA A 258 21.04 25.01 14.70
C ALA A 258 20.41 26.29 14.14
N GLN A 259 19.80 26.22 12.96
CA GLN A 259 19.18 27.35 12.27
C GLN A 259 17.66 27.23 12.14
N ARG A 260 17.05 26.25 12.80
CA ARG A 260 15.63 25.86 12.69
C ARG A 260 14.64 27.03 12.82
N GLU A 261 14.93 27.97 13.70
CA GLU A 261 14.02 29.09 14.04
C GLU A 261 13.75 30.05 12.87
N GLN A 262 14.59 30.04 11.84
CA GLN A 262 14.44 30.94 10.70
C GLN A 262 13.71 30.29 9.50
N PHE A 263 13.34 29.01 9.59
CA PHE A 263 12.70 28.30 8.50
C PHE A 263 11.19 28.54 8.47
N GLU A 264 10.67 28.77 7.27
CA GLU A 264 9.23 28.88 7.02
C GLU A 264 8.53 27.54 7.27
N LEU A 265 7.25 27.61 7.64
CA LEU A 265 6.43 26.44 7.91
C LEU A 265 5.54 26.12 6.72
N TRP A 266 5.57 24.87 6.28
CA TRP A 266 4.63 24.28 5.33
C TRP A 266 3.79 23.18 5.98
N GLU A 267 2.51 23.08 5.59
CA GLU A 267 1.59 22.00 5.98
C GLU A 267 0.96 21.37 4.73
N GLY A 268 0.88 20.05 4.68
CA GLY A 268 0.27 19.32 3.56
C GLY A 268 1.23 18.34 2.90
N GLU A 269 0.84 17.86 1.74
CA GLU A 269 1.64 16.92 0.93
C GLU A 269 2.65 17.65 0.03
N LEU A 270 3.68 16.95 -0.41
CA LEU A 270 4.67 17.43 -1.37
C LEU A 270 4.52 16.61 -2.67
N LYS A 271 3.70 17.10 -3.61
CA LYS A 271 3.31 16.36 -4.82
C LYS A 271 3.19 17.29 -6.05
N SER A 272 4.06 18.32 -6.15
CA SER A 272 4.07 19.22 -7.29
C SER A 272 5.10 18.78 -8.34
N PRO A 273 4.74 18.72 -9.65
CA PRO A 273 5.67 18.46 -10.74
C PRO A 273 6.43 19.72 -11.22
N ARG A 274 6.52 20.74 -10.38
CA ARG A 274 7.09 22.07 -10.76
C ARG A 274 8.52 21.96 -11.27
N TYR A 275 9.39 21.27 -10.55
CA TYR A 275 10.82 21.21 -10.88
C TYR A 275 11.27 19.83 -11.34
N THR A 276 10.52 18.80 -10.99
CA THR A 276 10.82 17.41 -11.28
C THR A 276 9.56 16.65 -11.65
N ARG A 277 9.71 15.55 -12.36
CA ARG A 277 8.62 14.61 -12.60
C ARG A 277 8.28 13.87 -11.32
N ILE A 278 7.00 13.69 -11.04
CA ILE A 278 6.47 12.95 -9.89
C ILE A 278 5.63 11.76 -10.31
N HIS A 279 5.46 11.53 -11.62
CA HIS A 279 4.75 10.39 -12.18
C HIS A 279 3.38 10.18 -11.54
N LYS A 280 2.53 11.21 -11.57
CA LYS A 280 1.21 11.23 -10.89
C LYS A 280 0.32 10.05 -11.27
N THR A 281 0.47 9.53 -12.47
CA THR A 281 -0.38 8.48 -13.05
C THR A 281 0.21 7.06 -12.95
N ILE A 282 1.26 6.89 -12.14
CA ILE A 282 1.89 5.58 -11.93
C ILE A 282 1.01 4.62 -11.11
N GLY A 283 0.01 5.15 -10.41
CA GLY A 283 -0.88 4.37 -9.54
C GLY A 283 -1.73 3.31 -10.25
N SER A 284 -1.93 3.43 -11.57
CA SER A 284 -2.71 2.48 -12.39
C SER A 284 -1.87 1.53 -13.24
N VAL A 285 -0.56 1.75 -13.32
CA VAL A 285 0.38 0.86 -14.04
C VAL A 285 0.54 -0.45 -13.29
N ARG A 286 0.62 -1.57 -14.01
CA ARG A 286 0.79 -2.90 -13.42
C ARG A 286 -0.18 -3.09 -12.24
N TYR A 287 -1.46 -2.97 -12.54
CA TYR A 287 -2.54 -3.19 -11.58
C TYR A 287 -2.39 -4.52 -10.83
N ASP A 288 -1.89 -5.55 -11.51
CA ASP A 288 -1.62 -6.87 -10.94
C ASP A 288 -0.67 -6.82 -9.73
N ILE A 289 0.39 -6.00 -9.78
CA ILE A 289 1.32 -5.78 -8.67
C ILE A 289 0.61 -5.04 -7.52
N LYS A 290 -0.08 -3.93 -7.82
CA LYS A 290 -0.76 -3.12 -6.79
C LYS A 290 -1.85 -3.90 -6.08
N LYS A 291 -2.65 -4.66 -6.84
CA LYS A 291 -3.69 -5.54 -6.29
C LYS A 291 -3.08 -6.58 -5.35
N LYS A 292 -2.07 -7.32 -5.83
CA LYS A 292 -1.43 -8.37 -5.01
C LYS A 292 -0.77 -7.78 -3.76
N ASN A 293 -0.16 -6.61 -3.86
CA ASN A 293 0.41 -5.91 -2.71
C ASN A 293 -0.66 -5.52 -1.69
N ASP A 294 -1.78 -4.92 -2.13
CA ASP A 294 -2.90 -4.55 -1.26
C ASP A 294 -3.50 -5.77 -0.56
N GLU A 295 -3.70 -6.87 -1.29
CA GLU A 295 -4.19 -8.14 -0.74
C GLU A 295 -3.29 -8.66 0.40
N VAL A 296 -1.98 -8.64 0.19
CA VAL A 296 -0.99 -9.10 1.19
C VAL A 296 -0.94 -8.16 2.39
N GLU A 297 -0.87 -6.84 2.18
CA GLU A 297 -0.87 -5.85 3.26
C GLU A 297 -2.12 -5.98 4.14
N GLN A 298 -3.30 -6.05 3.54
CA GLN A 298 -4.57 -6.18 4.26
C GLN A 298 -4.65 -7.53 4.99
N PHE A 299 -4.19 -8.62 4.37
CA PHE A 299 -4.19 -9.92 5.04
C PHE A 299 -3.31 -9.90 6.30
N ILE A 300 -2.11 -9.33 6.22
CA ILE A 300 -1.21 -9.23 7.38
C ILE A 300 -1.86 -8.38 8.48
N LEU A 301 -2.34 -7.19 8.14
CA LEU A 301 -2.81 -6.21 9.11
C LEU A 301 -4.18 -6.57 9.72
N ARG A 302 -5.07 -7.21 8.94
CA ARG A 302 -6.46 -7.45 9.34
C ARG A 302 -6.78 -8.91 9.69
N GLN A 303 -5.94 -9.86 9.31
CA GLN A 303 -6.17 -11.27 9.64
C GLN A 303 -5.01 -11.89 10.40
N LEU A 304 -3.79 -11.82 9.88
CA LEU A 304 -2.64 -12.53 10.46
C LEU A 304 -2.23 -11.94 11.82
N GLU A 305 -1.90 -10.64 11.89
CA GLU A 305 -1.43 -10.01 13.13
C GLU A 305 -2.50 -10.05 14.26
N PRO A 306 -3.79 -9.76 14.02
CA PRO A 306 -4.82 -9.92 15.04
C PRO A 306 -4.95 -11.37 15.54
N THR A 307 -4.90 -12.35 14.64
CA THR A 307 -4.96 -13.78 15.02
C THR A 307 -3.75 -14.18 15.88
N ILE A 308 -2.56 -13.73 15.50
CA ILE A 308 -1.33 -13.97 16.28
C ILE A 308 -1.43 -13.32 17.67
N ALA A 309 -1.90 -12.08 17.74
CA ALA A 309 -2.04 -11.34 19.01
C ALA A 309 -3.00 -12.08 19.98
N MET A 310 -4.17 -12.50 19.49
CA MET A 310 -5.15 -13.26 20.26
C MET A 310 -4.58 -14.61 20.73
N ALA A 311 -3.93 -15.35 19.83
CA ALA A 311 -3.34 -16.66 20.14
C ALA A 311 -2.24 -16.55 21.21
N ARG A 312 -1.32 -15.59 21.05
CA ARG A 312 -0.22 -15.37 22.00
C ARG A 312 -0.72 -14.92 23.37
N HIS A 313 -1.69 -14.00 23.41
CA HIS A 313 -2.28 -13.55 24.67
C HIS A 313 -2.94 -14.70 25.45
N GLN A 314 -3.42 -15.73 24.75
CA GLN A 314 -3.95 -16.94 25.34
C GLN A 314 -2.89 -18.04 25.56
N GLY A 315 -1.60 -17.72 25.40
CA GLY A 315 -0.47 -18.60 25.67
C GLY A 315 -0.20 -19.65 24.59
N ILE A 316 -0.69 -19.45 23.36
CA ILE A 316 -0.33 -20.26 22.19
C ILE A 316 0.99 -19.74 21.62
N PRO A 317 2.04 -20.57 21.54
CA PRO A 317 3.33 -20.15 21.01
C PRO A 317 3.24 -19.96 19.48
N VAL A 318 3.85 -18.88 18.98
CA VAL A 318 3.95 -18.56 17.55
C VAL A 318 5.41 -18.28 17.20
N ASN A 319 5.90 -18.84 16.10
CA ASN A 319 7.23 -18.53 15.58
C ASN A 319 7.22 -17.17 14.87
N LEU A 320 7.57 -16.10 15.57
CA LEU A 320 7.55 -14.73 15.09
C LEU A 320 8.63 -14.44 14.03
N SER A 321 9.70 -15.24 13.92
CA SER A 321 10.72 -15.07 12.88
C SER A 321 10.14 -15.26 11.46
N VAL A 322 9.03 -16.01 11.34
CA VAL A 322 8.31 -16.11 10.06
C VAL A 322 7.66 -14.77 9.72
N VAL A 323 7.11 -14.05 10.71
CA VAL A 323 6.52 -12.71 10.52
C VAL A 323 7.60 -11.73 10.06
N ASP A 324 8.80 -11.77 10.66
CA ASP A 324 9.91 -10.92 10.21
C ASP A 324 10.35 -11.25 8.78
N THR A 325 10.37 -12.54 8.44
CA THR A 325 10.72 -13.00 7.09
C THR A 325 9.72 -12.51 6.04
N LEU A 326 8.41 -12.65 6.31
CA LEU A 326 7.39 -12.20 5.36
C LEU A 326 7.39 -10.67 5.17
N TRP A 327 7.58 -9.89 6.27
CA TRP A 327 7.70 -8.45 6.18
C TRP A 327 8.91 -8.03 5.34
N LYS A 328 10.09 -8.59 5.59
CA LYS A 328 11.29 -8.28 4.77
C LYS A 328 11.08 -8.58 3.28
N LYS A 329 10.37 -9.68 2.95
CA LYS A 329 10.01 -9.99 1.55
C LYS A 329 9.05 -8.94 0.96
N LEU A 330 8.01 -8.56 1.69
CA LEU A 330 7.04 -7.57 1.26
C LEU A 330 7.69 -6.20 1.05
N LEU A 331 8.48 -5.73 2.01
CA LEU A 331 9.13 -4.42 1.97
C LEU A 331 10.11 -4.27 0.80
N ARG A 332 10.70 -5.36 0.30
CA ARG A 332 11.46 -5.33 -0.96
C ARG A 332 10.61 -4.93 -2.16
N SER A 333 9.33 -5.30 -2.17
CA SER A 333 8.41 -4.92 -3.25
C SER A 333 7.87 -3.49 -3.10
N HIS A 334 8.21 -2.78 -2.01
CA HIS A 334 7.79 -1.41 -1.73
C HIS A 334 8.80 -0.34 -2.16
N ALA A 335 10.00 -0.72 -2.66
CA ALA A 335 10.88 0.22 -3.33
C ALA A 335 10.10 0.98 -4.41
N HIS A 336 10.39 2.27 -4.59
CA HIS A 336 9.54 3.16 -5.38
C HIS A 336 9.32 2.68 -6.83
N ASP A 337 10.34 2.13 -7.51
CA ASP A 337 10.18 1.52 -8.84
C ASP A 337 9.45 0.18 -8.78
N SER A 338 9.72 -0.64 -7.76
CA SER A 338 9.11 -1.97 -7.62
C SER A 338 7.60 -1.88 -7.52
N ILE A 339 7.08 -1.12 -6.56
CA ILE A 339 5.62 -0.92 -6.42
C ILE A 339 5.06 -0.03 -7.52
N GLY A 340 5.85 0.89 -8.05
CA GLY A 340 5.52 1.71 -9.22
C GLY A 340 5.22 0.87 -10.45
N GLY A 341 5.91 -0.27 -10.62
CA GLY A 341 5.75 -1.16 -11.76
C GLY A 341 6.41 -0.63 -13.03
N CYS A 342 7.23 0.43 -12.92
CA CYS A 342 7.99 1.04 -14.01
C CYS A 342 9.32 0.29 -14.24
N ASN A 343 9.23 -1.01 -14.44
CA ASN A 343 10.36 -1.93 -14.54
C ASN A 343 10.28 -2.76 -15.83
N SER A 344 11.37 -3.47 -16.16
CA SER A 344 11.33 -4.50 -17.20
C SER A 344 10.34 -5.63 -16.83
N ASP A 345 9.86 -6.35 -17.82
CA ASP A 345 8.96 -7.48 -17.58
C ASP A 345 9.61 -8.58 -16.73
N ALA A 346 10.91 -8.82 -16.90
CA ALA A 346 11.64 -9.78 -16.08
C ALA A 346 11.59 -9.36 -14.59
N THR A 347 11.87 -8.12 -14.31
CA THR A 347 11.80 -7.54 -12.95
C THR A 347 10.39 -7.59 -12.38
N ASN A 348 9.39 -7.19 -13.16
CA ASN A 348 7.99 -7.21 -12.72
C ASN A 348 7.49 -8.64 -12.42
N ARG A 349 7.95 -9.66 -13.16
CA ARG A 349 7.66 -11.07 -12.84
C ARG A 349 8.29 -11.50 -11.52
N ASP A 350 9.52 -11.07 -11.23
CA ASP A 350 10.19 -11.34 -9.95
C ASP A 350 9.45 -10.68 -8.78
N ILE A 351 8.94 -9.46 -8.96
CA ILE A 351 8.14 -8.74 -7.96
C ILE A 351 6.83 -9.48 -7.67
N LEU A 352 6.08 -9.85 -8.71
CA LEU A 352 4.84 -10.62 -8.54
C LEU A 352 5.10 -11.96 -7.84
N HIS A 353 6.12 -12.68 -8.26
CA HIS A 353 6.48 -13.95 -7.62
C HIS A 353 6.86 -13.77 -6.14
N ARG A 354 7.56 -12.71 -5.80
CA ARG A 354 7.92 -12.38 -4.40
C ARG A 354 6.68 -12.03 -3.57
N LEU A 355 5.71 -11.30 -4.12
CA LEU A 355 4.43 -11.03 -3.48
C LEU A 355 3.60 -12.31 -3.27
N GLU A 356 3.55 -13.21 -4.27
CA GLU A 356 2.91 -14.52 -4.16
C GLU A 356 3.57 -15.41 -3.08
N GLN A 357 4.90 -15.42 -3.01
CA GLN A 357 5.62 -16.13 -1.94
C GLN A 357 5.31 -15.54 -0.56
N THR A 358 5.17 -14.23 -0.47
CA THR A 358 4.79 -13.56 0.78
C THR A 358 3.38 -13.93 1.19
N GLU A 359 2.43 -13.92 0.27
CA GLU A 359 1.06 -14.39 0.47
C GLU A 359 1.03 -15.83 0.97
N GLN A 360 1.80 -16.73 0.35
CA GLN A 360 1.89 -18.12 0.76
C GLN A 360 2.41 -18.28 2.19
N LEU A 361 3.42 -17.49 2.60
CA LEU A 361 3.90 -17.46 3.98
C LEU A 361 2.82 -16.95 4.94
N CYS A 362 2.10 -15.89 4.57
CA CYS A 362 1.01 -15.34 5.35
C CYS A 362 -0.09 -16.37 5.60
N HIS A 363 -0.59 -16.99 4.54
CA HIS A 363 -1.65 -17.99 4.63
C HIS A 363 -1.21 -19.24 5.39
N SER A 364 0.03 -19.70 5.18
CA SER A 364 0.56 -20.87 5.87
C SER A 364 0.71 -20.64 7.37
N LEU A 365 1.25 -19.48 7.77
CA LEU A 365 1.37 -19.12 9.19
C LEU A 365 0.00 -18.91 9.83
N TRP A 366 -0.88 -18.16 9.16
CA TRP A 366 -2.24 -17.92 9.65
C TRP A 366 -2.99 -19.22 9.85
N ASN A 367 -2.95 -20.14 8.88
CA ASN A 367 -3.61 -21.43 8.95
C ASN A 367 -3.09 -22.24 10.15
N LEU A 368 -1.78 -22.27 10.38
CA LEU A 368 -1.19 -22.95 11.53
C LEU A 368 -1.67 -22.34 12.85
N VAL A 369 -1.69 -21.02 12.97
CA VAL A 369 -2.09 -20.31 14.19
C VAL A 369 -3.59 -20.48 14.45
N VAL A 370 -4.45 -20.28 13.44
CA VAL A 370 -5.90 -20.40 13.60
C VAL A 370 -6.32 -21.85 13.86
N LYS A 371 -5.68 -22.83 13.23
CA LYS A 371 -5.88 -24.26 13.48
C LYS A 371 -5.57 -24.61 14.94
N THR A 372 -4.43 -24.11 15.45
CA THR A 372 -4.02 -24.34 16.84
C THR A 372 -5.01 -23.69 17.82
N LEU A 373 -5.45 -22.46 17.52
CA LEU A 373 -6.46 -21.75 18.31
C LEU A 373 -7.80 -22.52 18.29
N ALA A 374 -8.28 -22.90 17.11
CA ALA A 374 -9.53 -23.64 16.95
C ALA A 374 -9.49 -25.00 17.66
N ALA A 375 -8.36 -25.72 17.59
CA ALA A 375 -8.20 -26.99 18.31
C ALA A 375 -8.37 -26.86 19.83
N ALA A 376 -8.06 -25.67 20.38
CA ALA A 376 -8.18 -25.40 21.81
C ALA A 376 -9.58 -24.94 22.27
N CYS A 377 -10.40 -24.37 21.38
CA CYS A 377 -11.69 -23.75 21.76
C CYS A 377 -12.90 -24.21 20.94
N VAL A 378 -12.71 -24.96 19.83
CA VAL A 378 -13.78 -25.39 18.92
C VAL A 378 -13.93 -26.90 18.90
N HIS A 379 -15.17 -27.42 18.89
CA HIS A 379 -15.41 -28.84 18.66
C HIS A 379 -15.20 -29.22 17.20
N ASP A 380 -14.95 -30.49 16.93
CA ASP A 380 -14.77 -30.98 15.57
C ASP A 380 -16.07 -30.81 14.76
N GLY A 381 -15.98 -30.22 13.57
CA GLY A 381 -17.12 -29.82 12.75
C GLY A 381 -17.57 -28.35 12.93
N ASP A 382 -17.30 -27.73 14.07
CA ASP A 382 -17.78 -26.40 14.41
C ASP A 382 -16.94 -25.27 13.78
N LEU A 383 -17.51 -24.07 13.76
CA LEU A 383 -16.98 -22.88 13.12
C LEU A 383 -16.46 -21.88 14.16
N LEU A 384 -15.24 -21.38 13.94
CA LEU A 384 -14.69 -20.22 14.60
C LEU A 384 -14.95 -18.99 13.75
N ILE A 385 -15.52 -17.92 14.33
CA ILE A 385 -15.70 -16.62 13.66
C ILE A 385 -14.87 -15.58 14.40
N ILE A 386 -14.03 -14.87 13.67
CA ILE A 386 -13.07 -13.91 14.21
C ILE A 386 -13.42 -12.50 13.74
N ASN A 387 -13.45 -11.55 14.66
CA ASN A 387 -13.59 -10.13 14.42
C ASN A 387 -12.23 -9.45 14.63
N PRO A 388 -11.61 -8.87 13.59
CA PRO A 388 -10.35 -8.14 13.74
C PRO A 388 -10.52 -6.71 14.25
N LEU A 389 -11.76 -6.18 14.27
CA LEU A 389 -12.03 -4.80 14.68
C LEU A 389 -12.02 -4.64 16.19
N ALA A 390 -11.55 -3.49 16.66
CA ALA A 390 -11.58 -3.13 18.08
C ALA A 390 -12.95 -2.62 18.58
N THR A 391 -14.00 -2.89 17.80
CA THR A 391 -15.41 -2.62 18.16
C THR A 391 -16.23 -3.89 17.98
N PRO A 392 -17.24 -4.14 18.82
CA PRO A 392 -18.16 -5.23 18.59
C PRO A 392 -18.86 -5.05 17.23
N THR A 393 -19.11 -6.15 16.52
CA THR A 393 -19.76 -6.09 15.21
C THR A 393 -20.72 -7.27 15.00
N GLN A 394 -21.79 -7.00 14.27
CA GLN A 394 -22.72 -8.02 13.79
C GLN A 394 -22.91 -7.83 12.29
N ARG A 395 -22.63 -8.85 11.47
CA ARG A 395 -22.63 -8.74 10.01
C ARG A 395 -23.03 -10.04 9.32
N VAL A 396 -23.40 -9.93 8.06
CA VAL A 396 -23.49 -11.08 7.17
C VAL A 396 -22.11 -11.48 6.68
N VAL A 397 -21.69 -12.70 7.01
CA VAL A 397 -20.40 -13.28 6.61
C VAL A 397 -20.64 -14.43 5.65
N LYS A 398 -19.89 -14.51 4.57
CA LYS A 398 -19.90 -15.65 3.64
C LYS A 398 -18.77 -16.60 4.00
N THR A 399 -19.09 -17.89 4.04
CA THR A 399 -18.10 -18.93 4.36
C THR A 399 -18.39 -20.25 3.64
N THR A 400 -17.41 -21.12 3.61
CA THR A 400 -17.51 -22.49 3.13
C THR A 400 -17.47 -23.43 4.33
N LEU A 401 -18.43 -24.36 4.39
CA LEU A 401 -18.53 -25.38 5.41
C LEU A 401 -18.50 -26.78 4.78
N TYR A 402 -17.98 -27.72 5.51
CA TYR A 402 -17.95 -29.13 5.12
C TYR A 402 -18.67 -29.97 6.17
N SER A 403 -19.57 -30.87 5.73
CA SER A 403 -20.31 -31.74 6.61
C SER A 403 -20.69 -33.07 5.93
N ARG A 404 -20.81 -34.11 6.67
CA ARG A 404 -21.44 -35.37 6.20
C ARG A 404 -22.94 -35.32 6.21
N ALA A 405 -23.54 -34.40 6.96
CA ALA A 405 -24.99 -34.23 7.04
C ALA A 405 -25.53 -33.66 5.73
N GLU A 406 -26.65 -34.22 5.25
CA GLU A 406 -27.35 -33.73 4.06
C GLU A 406 -28.01 -32.36 4.28
N ASN A 407 -28.31 -32.03 5.52
CA ASN A 407 -28.86 -30.73 5.94
C ASN A 407 -28.14 -30.28 7.23
N ILE A 408 -27.87 -29.01 7.34
CA ILE A 408 -27.17 -28.40 8.47
C ILE A 408 -28.02 -27.33 9.15
N ALA A 409 -27.77 -27.12 10.42
CA ALA A 409 -28.22 -25.99 11.22
C ALA A 409 -27.00 -25.32 11.85
N LEU A 410 -27.04 -24.00 11.98
CA LEU A 410 -26.02 -23.22 12.67
C LEU A 410 -26.61 -22.72 13.99
N THR A 411 -25.90 -22.95 15.10
CA THR A 411 -26.35 -22.52 16.43
C THR A 411 -25.27 -21.80 17.21
N TYR A 412 -25.67 -20.80 17.98
CA TYR A 412 -24.80 -20.11 18.93
C TYR A 412 -25.43 -20.16 20.31
N GLN A 413 -24.72 -20.72 21.29
CA GLN A 413 -25.25 -20.93 22.66
C GLN A 413 -26.63 -21.65 22.66
N GLY A 414 -26.80 -22.61 21.75
CA GLY A 414 -28.06 -23.39 21.60
C GLY A 414 -29.20 -22.62 20.91
N ARG A 415 -28.97 -21.44 20.38
CA ARG A 415 -29.97 -20.66 19.62
C ARG A 415 -29.66 -20.71 18.13
N PRO A 416 -30.65 -20.91 17.26
CA PRO A 416 -30.45 -20.88 15.82
C PRO A 416 -29.91 -19.56 15.33
N ILE A 417 -28.97 -19.60 14.38
CA ILE A 417 -28.44 -18.45 13.65
C ILE A 417 -29.06 -18.44 12.25
N PRO A 418 -29.58 -17.31 11.77
CA PRO A 418 -30.05 -17.19 10.39
C PRO A 418 -28.88 -17.40 9.41
N PHE A 419 -29.06 -18.22 8.40
CA PHE A 419 -28.13 -18.39 7.31
C PHE A 419 -28.87 -18.78 6.01
N ASP A 420 -28.26 -18.41 4.89
CA ASP A 420 -28.68 -18.77 3.55
C ASP A 420 -27.66 -19.72 2.93
N VAL A 421 -28.12 -20.72 2.20
CA VAL A 421 -27.26 -21.56 1.40
C VAL A 421 -27.16 -20.98 -0.01
N LEU A 422 -26.00 -20.51 -0.36
CA LEU A 422 -25.70 -19.93 -1.68
C LEU A 422 -25.42 -21.03 -2.72
N LYS A 423 -24.72 -22.09 -2.30
CA LYS A 423 -24.41 -23.26 -3.14
C LYS A 423 -24.16 -24.49 -2.27
N ARG A 424 -24.51 -25.66 -2.78
CA ARG A 424 -24.19 -26.96 -2.18
C ARG A 424 -23.65 -27.90 -3.25
N ASP A 425 -22.48 -28.47 -3.00
CA ASP A 425 -21.87 -29.49 -3.85
C ASP A 425 -21.69 -30.81 -3.07
N ILE A 426 -21.83 -31.94 -3.74
CA ILE A 426 -21.48 -33.26 -3.18
C ILE A 426 -20.06 -33.59 -3.66
N LEU A 427 -19.20 -33.92 -2.70
CA LEU A 427 -17.80 -34.29 -2.97
C LEU A 427 -17.59 -35.76 -2.64
N PRO A 428 -16.75 -36.50 -3.43
CA PRO A 428 -16.42 -37.89 -3.13
C PRO A 428 -15.58 -37.97 -1.85
N GLY A 429 -15.84 -38.98 -1.01
CA GLY A 429 -15.08 -39.21 0.22
C GLY A 429 -13.63 -39.66 -0.01
N GLY A 430 -13.36 -40.22 -1.20
CA GLY A 430 -12.06 -40.81 -1.49
C GLY A 430 -11.83 -42.17 -0.85
N THR A 431 -10.57 -42.53 -0.66
CA THR A 431 -10.16 -43.81 -0.07
C THR A 431 -9.17 -43.57 1.07
N ALA A 432 -9.43 -44.09 2.24
CA ALA A 432 -8.43 -44.17 3.31
C ALA A 432 -7.53 -45.39 3.08
N ILE A 433 -6.21 -45.15 3.14
CA ILE A 433 -5.19 -46.21 3.02
C ILE A 433 -4.61 -46.42 4.40
N SER A 434 -4.65 -47.65 4.89
CA SER A 434 -4.00 -48.08 6.13
C SER A 434 -3.01 -49.18 5.83
N LEU A 435 -1.84 -49.14 6.49
CA LEU A 435 -0.84 -50.19 6.44
C LEU A 435 -1.18 -51.25 7.47
N THR A 436 -1.32 -52.50 7.01
CA THR A 436 -1.53 -53.68 7.87
C THR A 436 -0.34 -54.64 7.72
N ALA A 437 -0.29 -55.70 8.53
CA ALA A 437 0.72 -56.73 8.40
C ALA A 437 0.66 -57.45 7.05
N GLU A 438 -0.51 -57.46 6.40
CA GLU A 438 -0.76 -58.10 5.10
C GLU A 438 -0.54 -57.14 3.90
N GLY A 439 -0.20 -55.86 4.17
CA GLY A 439 0.02 -54.84 3.17
C GLY A 439 -0.95 -53.66 3.27
N GLU A 440 -1.09 -52.88 2.19
CA GLU A 440 -2.01 -51.77 2.14
C GLU A 440 -3.48 -52.26 2.11
N CYS A 441 -4.29 -51.68 2.97
CA CYS A 441 -5.74 -51.88 3.01
C CYS A 441 -6.44 -50.59 2.62
N GLU A 442 -7.27 -50.62 1.58
CA GLU A 442 -8.07 -49.52 1.09
C GLU A 442 -9.48 -49.57 1.66
N THR A 443 -9.93 -48.46 2.25
CA THR A 443 -11.29 -48.33 2.77
C THR A 443 -11.98 -47.16 2.10
N PRO A 444 -13.05 -47.36 1.31
CA PRO A 444 -13.83 -46.27 0.75
C PRO A 444 -14.44 -45.40 1.84
N LEU A 445 -14.27 -44.08 1.71
CA LEU A 445 -14.90 -43.11 2.60
C LEU A 445 -16.22 -42.63 2.01
N PRO A 446 -17.27 -42.42 2.82
CA PRO A 446 -18.53 -41.87 2.34
C PRO A 446 -18.37 -40.47 1.79
N PRO A 447 -19.19 -40.05 0.79
CA PRO A 447 -19.22 -38.68 0.30
C PRO A 447 -19.56 -37.69 1.41
N TYR A 448 -19.22 -36.41 1.17
CA TYR A 448 -19.55 -35.30 2.08
C TYR A 448 -20.00 -34.10 1.26
N PHE A 449 -20.55 -33.09 1.95
CA PHE A 449 -21.10 -31.88 1.30
C PHE A 449 -20.20 -30.69 1.56
N ARG A 450 -20.01 -29.86 0.52
CA ARG A 450 -19.46 -28.52 0.59
C ARG A 450 -20.60 -27.53 0.50
N TRP A 451 -20.73 -26.70 1.51
CA TRP A 451 -21.76 -25.68 1.65
C TRP A 451 -21.14 -24.30 1.54
N GLN A 452 -21.53 -23.50 0.55
CA GLN A 452 -21.26 -22.08 0.52
C GLN A 452 -22.46 -21.37 1.14
N VAL A 453 -22.25 -20.71 2.27
CA VAL A 453 -23.32 -20.08 3.05
C VAL A 453 -23.03 -18.61 3.31
N ALA A 454 -24.11 -17.84 3.44
CA ALA A 454 -24.10 -16.53 4.07
C ALA A 454 -24.77 -16.65 5.43
N LEU A 455 -24.16 -16.21 6.50
CA LEU A 455 -24.73 -16.28 7.84
C LEU A 455 -24.74 -14.92 8.52
N GLN A 456 -25.81 -14.61 9.26
CA GLN A 456 -25.87 -13.45 10.15
C GLN A 456 -25.13 -13.80 11.44
N THR A 457 -23.98 -13.16 11.69
CA THR A 457 -23.22 -13.46 12.89
C THR A 457 -23.99 -13.04 14.15
N PRO A 458 -23.76 -13.69 15.31
CA PRO A 458 -24.00 -13.04 16.58
C PRO A 458 -23.19 -11.76 16.71
N VAL A 459 -23.40 -10.98 17.76
CA VAL A 459 -22.50 -9.86 18.06
C VAL A 459 -21.12 -10.42 18.37
N LEU A 460 -20.17 -10.17 17.48
CA LEU A 460 -18.78 -10.63 17.60
C LEU A 460 -18.02 -9.73 18.60
N PRO A 461 -17.24 -10.30 19.52
CA PRO A 461 -16.41 -9.52 20.43
C PRO A 461 -15.30 -8.76 19.70
N SER A 462 -14.85 -7.66 20.29
CA SER A 462 -13.83 -6.77 19.72
C SER A 462 -12.45 -7.43 19.75
N VAL A 463 -11.72 -7.37 18.65
CA VAL A 463 -10.46 -8.11 18.43
C VAL A 463 -10.58 -9.48 19.10
N GLY A 464 -11.52 -10.26 18.62
CA GLY A 464 -11.95 -11.45 19.34
C GLY A 464 -12.58 -12.50 18.45
N TYR A 465 -13.05 -13.56 19.07
CA TYR A 465 -13.72 -14.64 18.38
C TYR A 465 -14.85 -15.23 19.20
N LEU A 466 -15.75 -15.93 18.50
CA LEU A 466 -16.72 -16.84 19.10
C LEU A 466 -16.85 -18.11 18.26
N THR A 467 -17.45 -19.14 18.86
CA THR A 467 -17.68 -20.43 18.22
C THR A 467 -19.15 -20.61 17.87
N VAL A 468 -19.40 -21.18 16.70
CA VAL A 468 -20.74 -21.51 16.19
C VAL A 468 -20.79 -23.01 15.91
N SER A 469 -21.79 -23.70 16.47
CA SER A 469 -21.96 -25.13 16.23
C SER A 469 -22.62 -25.36 14.87
N VAL A 470 -22.11 -26.37 14.16
CA VAL A 470 -22.63 -26.86 12.89
C VAL A 470 -23.27 -28.22 13.15
N GLU A 471 -24.61 -28.26 13.23
CA GLU A 471 -25.37 -29.40 13.64
C GLU A 471 -26.10 -30.06 12.45
N GLU A 472 -26.41 -31.33 12.53
CA GLU A 472 -27.30 -31.97 11.59
C GLU A 472 -28.74 -31.45 11.75
N ASN A 473 -29.38 -31.07 10.63
CA ASN A 473 -30.76 -30.59 10.64
C ASN A 473 -31.67 -31.62 9.97
N PRO A 474 -32.74 -32.10 10.62
CA PRO A 474 -33.70 -33.00 10.00
C PRO A 474 -34.57 -32.33 8.91
N ALA A 475 -34.64 -31.01 8.87
CA ALA A 475 -35.41 -30.29 7.85
C ALA A 475 -34.66 -30.25 6.51
N PRO A 476 -35.36 -30.54 5.38
CA PRO A 476 -34.72 -30.50 4.08
C PRO A 476 -34.29 -29.10 3.69
N PHE A 477 -33.11 -29.00 3.07
CA PHE A 477 -32.58 -27.80 2.51
C PHE A 477 -33.46 -27.23 1.37
N ARG A 478 -33.73 -25.94 1.37
CA ARG A 478 -34.39 -25.24 0.27
C ARG A 478 -33.32 -24.52 -0.56
N GLN A 479 -33.28 -24.78 -1.86
CA GLN A 479 -32.41 -24.00 -2.76
C GLN A 479 -32.93 -22.57 -2.86
N PRO A 480 -32.02 -21.57 -2.96
CA PRO A 480 -32.42 -20.21 -3.28
C PRO A 480 -33.20 -20.17 -4.59
N GLU A 481 -34.28 -19.44 -4.61
CA GLU A 481 -35.04 -19.23 -5.85
C GLU A 481 -34.32 -18.18 -6.70
N GLN A 482 -33.98 -18.54 -7.94
CA GLN A 482 -33.64 -17.55 -8.96
C GLN A 482 -34.91 -16.77 -9.30
N ILE A 483 -34.92 -15.50 -8.95
CA ILE A 483 -36.05 -14.62 -9.24
C ILE A 483 -35.79 -13.93 -10.58
N LYS A 484 -36.79 -13.94 -11.47
CA LYS A 484 -36.82 -13.07 -12.63
C LYS A 484 -37.06 -11.62 -12.16
N GLY A 485 -36.00 -10.91 -11.80
CA GLY A 485 -36.06 -9.54 -11.33
C GLY A 485 -34.86 -8.75 -11.88
N CYS A 486 -35.03 -7.45 -11.97
CA CYS A 486 -34.00 -6.50 -12.42
C CYS A 486 -33.57 -5.54 -11.30
N GLU A 487 -33.82 -5.93 -10.05
CA GLU A 487 -33.49 -5.12 -8.87
C GLU A 487 -33.08 -5.96 -7.69
N ILE A 488 -32.24 -5.40 -6.85
CA ILE A 488 -31.84 -5.91 -5.52
C ILE A 488 -32.01 -4.81 -4.48
N GLU A 489 -32.32 -5.22 -3.23
CA GLU A 489 -32.50 -4.27 -2.15
C GLU A 489 -32.11 -4.81 -0.76
N ASN A 490 -31.79 -3.89 0.14
CA ASN A 490 -31.68 -4.14 1.57
C ASN A 490 -32.34 -3.00 2.37
N THR A 491 -32.04 -2.88 3.67
CA THR A 491 -32.57 -1.80 4.52
C THR A 491 -32.07 -0.41 4.12
N HIS A 492 -30.95 -0.31 3.43
CA HIS A 492 -30.31 0.94 3.06
C HIS A 492 -30.57 1.33 1.62
N TYR A 493 -30.42 0.40 0.68
CA TYR A 493 -30.39 0.68 -0.77
C TYR A 493 -31.36 -0.18 -1.56
N GLN A 494 -31.73 0.35 -2.71
CA GLN A 494 -32.31 -0.39 -3.83
C GLN A 494 -31.47 -0.08 -5.08
N LEU A 495 -30.97 -1.10 -5.76
CA LEU A 495 -30.28 -0.98 -7.05
C LEU A 495 -31.16 -1.61 -8.12
N THR A 496 -31.56 -0.83 -9.10
CA THR A 496 -32.48 -1.24 -10.17
C THR A 496 -31.80 -1.13 -11.52
N LEU A 497 -31.96 -2.15 -12.37
CA LEU A 497 -31.62 -2.10 -13.80
C LEU A 497 -32.90 -1.78 -14.58
N ASP A 498 -32.98 -0.58 -15.14
CA ASP A 498 -34.12 -0.13 -15.96
C ASP A 498 -33.62 0.36 -17.31
N ALA A 499 -34.23 -0.12 -18.39
CA ALA A 499 -33.86 0.19 -19.78
C ALA A 499 -32.33 0.07 -20.05
N GLY A 500 -31.67 -0.88 -19.38
CA GLY A 500 -30.24 -1.11 -19.49
C GLY A 500 -29.36 -0.21 -18.60
N THR A 501 -29.90 0.73 -17.85
CA THR A 501 -29.14 1.61 -16.95
C THR A 501 -29.36 1.24 -15.49
N LEU A 502 -28.29 1.36 -14.69
CA LEU A 502 -28.34 1.11 -13.25
C LEU A 502 -28.69 2.40 -12.51
N THR A 503 -29.68 2.34 -11.62
CA THR A 503 -30.05 3.44 -10.72
C THR A 503 -29.93 3.00 -9.28
N LEU A 504 -29.16 3.75 -8.47
CA LEU A 504 -29.07 3.54 -7.02
C LEU A 504 -30.06 4.47 -6.30
N HIS A 505 -30.87 3.90 -5.41
CA HIS A 505 -31.76 4.61 -4.53
C HIS A 505 -31.38 4.40 -3.07
N ASP A 506 -31.07 5.45 -2.35
CA ASP A 506 -30.88 5.43 -0.88
C ASP A 506 -32.25 5.57 -0.21
N LYS A 507 -32.70 4.51 0.42
CA LYS A 507 -33.99 4.44 1.10
C LYS A 507 -34.09 5.36 2.33
N ARG A 508 -32.94 5.72 2.96
CA ARG A 508 -32.91 6.56 4.16
C ARG A 508 -33.11 8.04 3.82
N SER A 509 -32.38 8.52 2.82
CA SER A 509 -32.42 9.93 2.39
C SER A 509 -33.37 10.20 1.23
N GLY A 510 -33.87 9.17 0.54
CA GLY A 510 -34.66 9.30 -0.67
C GLY A 510 -33.88 9.71 -1.92
N ARG A 511 -32.54 9.79 -1.84
CA ARG A 511 -31.65 10.13 -2.96
C ARG A 511 -31.74 9.09 -4.06
N ARG A 512 -31.80 9.54 -5.31
CA ARG A 512 -31.77 8.70 -6.51
C ARG A 512 -30.63 9.13 -7.42
N ILE A 513 -29.76 8.21 -7.77
CA ILE A 513 -28.61 8.44 -8.63
C ILE A 513 -28.78 7.60 -9.90
N PRO A 514 -29.27 8.21 -11.00
CA PRO A 514 -29.44 7.53 -12.29
C PRO A 514 -28.09 7.32 -12.97
N SER A 515 -28.03 6.38 -13.91
CA SER A 515 -26.80 6.02 -14.63
C SER A 515 -25.61 5.84 -13.69
N PHE A 516 -25.85 5.11 -12.60
CA PHE A 516 -24.95 5.00 -11.45
C PHE A 516 -23.57 4.49 -11.84
N PHE A 517 -23.48 3.58 -12.80
CA PHE A 517 -22.23 3.12 -13.38
C PHE A 517 -22.16 3.41 -14.86
N THR A 518 -21.00 3.92 -15.31
CA THR A 518 -20.66 4.09 -16.71
C THR A 518 -19.22 3.67 -16.94
N LEU A 519 -19.00 2.76 -17.87
CA LEU A 519 -17.64 2.39 -18.30
C LEU A 519 -17.08 3.45 -19.25
N GLU A 520 -15.80 3.72 -19.14
CA GLU A 520 -15.10 4.65 -20.02
C GLU A 520 -13.74 4.09 -20.40
N ASP A 521 -13.46 4.04 -21.69
CA ASP A 521 -12.18 3.65 -22.28
C ASP A 521 -11.57 4.82 -23.05
N CYS A 522 -10.26 5.00 -22.96
CA CYS A 522 -9.49 5.91 -23.77
C CYS A 522 -8.13 5.33 -24.13
N ALA A 523 -7.55 5.80 -25.25
CA ALA A 523 -6.20 5.44 -25.63
C ALA A 523 -5.19 5.90 -24.59
N ASP A 524 -4.12 5.11 -24.41
CA ASP A 524 -2.93 5.50 -23.65
C ASP A 524 -1.69 5.47 -24.56
N ALA A 525 -1.25 6.63 -24.98
CA ALA A 525 -0.02 6.80 -25.74
C ALA A 525 1.22 7.02 -24.85
N GLY A 526 1.08 6.81 -23.53
CA GLY A 526 2.12 6.96 -22.53
C GLY A 526 3.07 5.77 -22.43
N ASP A 527 3.64 5.60 -21.26
CA ASP A 527 4.54 4.49 -20.91
C ASP A 527 4.26 3.98 -19.48
N SER A 528 5.10 3.08 -18.97
CA SER A 528 4.93 2.53 -17.62
C SER A 528 5.14 3.54 -16.47
N TYR A 529 5.54 4.77 -16.75
CA TYR A 529 5.58 5.85 -15.75
C TYR A 529 4.31 6.68 -15.78
N ASP A 530 3.88 7.10 -16.99
CA ASP A 530 2.84 8.11 -17.12
C ASP A 530 1.82 7.75 -18.19
N PHE A 531 0.56 8.03 -17.88
CA PHE A 531 -0.49 8.11 -18.88
C PHE A 531 -0.25 9.32 -19.79
N SER A 532 -0.53 9.16 -21.08
CA SER A 532 -0.59 10.28 -22.02
C SER A 532 -1.73 10.07 -23.00
N PRO A 533 -2.61 11.05 -23.19
CA PRO A 533 -3.69 10.92 -24.16
C PRO A 533 -3.14 10.82 -25.59
N LEU A 534 -3.85 10.10 -26.43
CA LEU A 534 -3.58 10.12 -27.87
C LEU A 534 -4.25 11.32 -28.51
N ALA A 535 -3.51 12.14 -29.26
CA ALA A 535 -4.05 13.28 -29.95
C ALA A 535 -5.18 12.88 -30.91
N GLY A 536 -6.36 13.50 -30.74
CA GLY A 536 -7.55 13.23 -31.55
C GLY A 536 -8.37 12.02 -31.10
N ASP A 537 -7.97 11.29 -30.07
CA ASP A 537 -8.81 10.25 -29.46
C ASP A 537 -9.88 10.88 -28.56
N ALA A 538 -11.06 10.28 -28.55
CA ALA A 538 -12.14 10.64 -27.65
C ALA A 538 -12.55 9.43 -26.80
N PRO A 539 -12.78 9.61 -25.49
CA PRO A 539 -13.19 8.52 -24.64
C PRO A 539 -14.47 7.85 -25.11
N THR A 540 -14.46 6.53 -25.22
CA THR A 540 -15.66 5.72 -25.50
C THR A 540 -16.36 5.40 -24.19
N ARG A 541 -17.68 5.68 -24.09
CA ARG A 541 -18.46 5.44 -22.89
C ARG A 541 -19.58 4.42 -23.12
N CYS A 542 -19.84 3.58 -22.11
CA CYS A 542 -20.95 2.63 -22.10
C CYS A 542 -21.64 2.65 -20.72
N SER A 543 -22.91 3.03 -20.69
CA SER A 543 -23.78 2.99 -19.50
C SER A 543 -24.88 1.94 -19.62
N LEU A 544 -24.89 1.16 -20.71
CA LEU A 544 -25.89 0.15 -20.98
C LEU A 544 -25.39 -1.24 -20.56
N PHE A 545 -26.16 -1.87 -19.70
CA PHE A 545 -25.90 -3.19 -19.16
C PHE A 545 -27.03 -4.14 -19.52
N THR A 546 -26.68 -5.41 -19.71
CA THR A 546 -27.62 -6.52 -19.90
C THR A 546 -27.68 -7.33 -18.63
N LEU A 547 -28.88 -7.71 -18.20
CA LEU A 547 -29.09 -8.58 -17.05
C LEU A 547 -28.57 -9.99 -17.39
N ILE A 548 -27.70 -10.52 -16.55
CA ILE A 548 -27.26 -11.92 -16.61
C ILE A 548 -28.01 -12.76 -15.58
N GLU A 549 -28.04 -12.30 -14.33
CA GLU A 549 -28.68 -13.04 -13.24
C GLU A 549 -29.12 -12.10 -12.11
N CYS A 550 -30.21 -12.45 -11.44
CA CYS A 550 -30.61 -11.83 -10.18
C CYS A 550 -30.90 -12.93 -9.16
N LEU A 551 -30.18 -12.91 -8.05
CA LEU A 551 -30.30 -13.83 -6.93
C LEU A 551 -30.80 -13.07 -5.70
N LYS A 552 -31.88 -13.57 -5.08
CA LYS A 552 -32.39 -13.01 -3.83
C LYS A 552 -32.48 -14.07 -2.75
N THR A 553 -31.82 -13.78 -1.63
CA THR A 553 -31.98 -14.55 -0.39
C THR A 553 -32.24 -13.57 0.77
N PRO A 554 -32.74 -13.99 1.92
CA PRO A 554 -32.96 -13.11 3.06
C PRO A 554 -31.76 -12.32 3.53
N LEU A 555 -30.54 -12.88 3.38
CA LEU A 555 -29.30 -12.25 3.86
C LEU A 555 -28.46 -11.60 2.75
N VAL A 556 -28.60 -12.05 1.50
CA VAL A 556 -27.78 -11.58 0.37
C VAL A 556 -28.62 -11.49 -0.89
N GLU A 557 -28.59 -10.33 -1.54
CA GLU A 557 -29.16 -10.15 -2.87
C GLU A 557 -28.05 -9.77 -3.85
N LYS A 558 -28.04 -10.38 -5.04
CA LYS A 558 -27.03 -10.15 -6.09
C LYS A 558 -27.71 -9.81 -7.41
N LEU A 559 -27.19 -8.78 -8.07
CA LEU A 559 -27.51 -8.42 -9.43
C LEU A 559 -26.24 -8.56 -10.28
N ILE A 560 -26.28 -9.44 -11.27
CA ILE A 560 -25.17 -9.68 -12.19
C ILE A 560 -25.54 -9.10 -13.53
N VAL A 561 -24.74 -8.15 -14.01
CA VAL A 561 -24.94 -7.46 -15.27
C VAL A 561 -23.66 -7.49 -16.11
N GLU A 562 -23.80 -7.34 -17.41
CA GLU A 562 -22.69 -7.30 -18.37
C GLU A 562 -22.86 -6.13 -19.34
N ALA A 563 -21.77 -5.44 -19.60
CA ALA A 563 -21.66 -4.45 -20.66
C ALA A 563 -20.63 -4.89 -21.69
N THR A 564 -20.90 -4.66 -22.96
CA THR A 564 -19.94 -4.90 -24.05
C THR A 564 -19.60 -3.57 -24.71
N MET A 565 -18.34 -3.19 -24.65
CA MET A 565 -17.79 -2.04 -25.34
C MET A 565 -17.18 -2.47 -26.67
N LEU A 566 -17.42 -1.72 -27.73
CA LEU A 566 -16.73 -1.90 -29.02
C LEU A 566 -15.57 -0.90 -29.07
N LEU A 567 -14.35 -1.41 -29.01
CA LEU A 567 -13.14 -0.61 -28.84
C LEU A 567 -12.11 -0.92 -29.94
N PRO A 568 -11.26 0.05 -30.31
CA PRO A 568 -10.04 -0.22 -31.08
C PRO A 568 -9.09 -1.12 -30.29
N GLN A 569 -8.42 -2.05 -30.96
CA GLN A 569 -7.61 -3.09 -30.30
C GLN A 569 -6.26 -2.55 -29.78
N ASP A 570 -5.73 -1.50 -30.41
CA ASP A 570 -4.43 -0.89 -30.11
C ASP A 570 -4.39 0.57 -30.59
N LEU A 571 -3.26 1.29 -30.35
CA LEU A 571 -3.09 2.68 -30.81
C LEU A 571 -3.21 2.82 -32.33
N ALA A 572 -2.73 1.86 -33.12
CA ALA A 572 -2.81 1.93 -34.57
C ALA A 572 -4.27 1.80 -35.06
N SER A 573 -5.05 0.97 -34.40
CA SER A 573 -6.47 0.77 -34.66
C SER A 573 -7.34 1.98 -34.32
N ARG A 574 -6.88 2.88 -33.43
CA ARG A 574 -7.58 4.12 -33.08
C ARG A 574 -7.77 5.08 -34.26
N GLN A 575 -6.95 4.92 -35.29
CA GLN A 575 -7.08 5.69 -36.55
C GLN A 575 -7.97 5.00 -37.58
N ASN A 576 -8.45 3.80 -37.31
CA ASN A 576 -9.27 2.96 -38.18
C ASN A 576 -10.67 2.77 -37.61
N THR A 577 -11.58 2.23 -38.42
CA THR A 577 -12.96 1.92 -38.00
C THR A 577 -13.14 0.50 -37.47
N ALA A 578 -12.07 -0.30 -37.41
CA ALA A 578 -12.15 -1.67 -36.93
C ALA A 578 -12.25 -1.69 -35.39
N LEU A 579 -13.38 -2.17 -34.88
CA LEU A 579 -13.66 -2.27 -33.46
C LEU A 579 -13.80 -3.74 -33.06
N THR A 580 -13.30 -4.10 -31.89
CA THR A 580 -13.43 -5.42 -31.27
C THR A 580 -14.18 -5.32 -29.94
N PRO A 581 -14.96 -6.34 -29.54
CA PRO A 581 -15.72 -6.29 -28.30
C PRO A 581 -14.82 -6.57 -27.08
N LEU A 582 -15.05 -5.78 -26.03
CA LEU A 582 -14.55 -6.03 -24.67
C LEU A 582 -15.77 -6.15 -23.75
N SER A 583 -15.98 -7.34 -23.20
CA SER A 583 -17.09 -7.58 -22.26
C SER A 583 -16.62 -7.42 -20.82
N ILE A 584 -17.39 -6.65 -20.04
CA ILE A 584 -17.14 -6.36 -18.64
C ILE A 584 -18.37 -6.80 -17.84
N ARG A 585 -18.13 -7.70 -16.88
CA ARG A 585 -19.18 -8.19 -15.99
C ARG A 585 -19.09 -7.51 -14.65
N LEU A 586 -20.23 -7.04 -14.11
CA LEU A 586 -20.36 -6.50 -12.78
C LEU A 586 -21.25 -7.39 -11.93
N VAL A 587 -20.79 -7.73 -10.72
CA VAL A 587 -21.57 -8.38 -9.67
C VAL A 587 -21.82 -7.36 -8.59
N CYS A 588 -23.04 -6.88 -8.47
CA CYS A 588 -23.48 -5.97 -7.42
C CYS A 588 -24.15 -6.79 -6.32
N GLU A 589 -23.70 -6.67 -5.08
CA GLU A 589 -24.21 -7.43 -3.93
C GLU A 589 -24.63 -6.48 -2.81
N LEU A 590 -25.84 -6.67 -2.31
CA LEU A 590 -26.35 -6.06 -1.08
C LEU A 590 -26.53 -7.12 -0.01
N ARG A 591 -26.06 -6.84 1.20
CA ARG A 591 -26.21 -7.71 2.36
C ARG A 591 -27.22 -7.14 3.33
N HIS A 592 -27.90 -8.01 4.05
CA HIS A 592 -28.88 -7.61 5.05
C HIS A 592 -28.24 -6.64 6.06
N ASP A 593 -28.89 -5.50 6.27
CA ASP A 593 -28.51 -4.44 7.21
C ASP A 593 -27.06 -3.93 7.08
N ASP A 594 -26.45 -4.02 5.89
CA ASP A 594 -25.10 -3.51 5.61
C ASP A 594 -25.18 -2.23 4.75
N PRO A 595 -24.58 -1.10 5.17
CA PRO A 595 -24.63 0.17 4.44
C PRO A 595 -23.71 0.22 3.23
N ASN A 596 -23.13 -0.90 2.81
CA ASN A 596 -22.24 -0.98 1.66
C ASN A 596 -22.90 -1.70 0.49
N LEU A 597 -22.78 -1.13 -0.70
CA LEU A 597 -22.94 -1.85 -1.96
C LEU A 597 -21.59 -2.45 -2.33
N TYR A 598 -21.50 -3.77 -2.35
CA TYR A 598 -20.30 -4.49 -2.77
C TYR A 598 -20.31 -4.67 -4.28
N VAL A 599 -19.23 -4.36 -4.94
CA VAL A 599 -19.09 -4.49 -6.40
C VAL A 599 -17.83 -5.29 -6.72
N GLU A 600 -18.02 -6.32 -7.54
CA GLU A 600 -16.92 -7.06 -8.16
C GLU A 600 -17.05 -6.90 -9.68
N SER A 601 -15.97 -6.54 -10.35
CA SER A 601 -15.91 -6.42 -11.81
C SER A 601 -14.90 -7.41 -12.37
N THR A 602 -15.26 -8.09 -13.44
CA THR A 602 -14.37 -9.03 -14.14
C THR A 602 -14.39 -8.80 -15.64
N LEU A 603 -13.24 -8.94 -16.26
CA LEU A 603 -13.06 -8.91 -17.70
C LEU A 603 -11.85 -9.76 -18.12
N GLU A 604 -11.81 -10.14 -19.39
CA GLU A 604 -10.60 -10.66 -20.01
C GLU A 604 -10.04 -9.58 -20.94
N ASN A 605 -8.91 -8.97 -20.54
CA ASN A 605 -8.33 -7.91 -21.35
C ASN A 605 -7.70 -8.51 -22.62
N SER A 606 -8.14 -8.00 -23.77
CA SER A 606 -7.64 -8.36 -25.11
C SER A 606 -7.18 -7.13 -25.91
N HIS A 607 -7.15 -5.97 -25.29
CA HIS A 607 -6.82 -4.68 -25.92
C HIS A 607 -5.52 -4.13 -25.34
N CYS A 608 -4.77 -3.43 -26.18
CA CYS A 608 -3.48 -2.82 -25.86
C CYS A 608 -3.58 -1.29 -25.77
N ASP A 609 -2.65 -0.70 -25.04
CA ASP A 609 -2.42 0.75 -25.01
C ASP A 609 -3.71 1.54 -24.72
N HIS A 610 -4.39 1.17 -23.65
CA HIS A 610 -5.64 1.81 -23.25
C HIS A 610 -5.77 1.92 -21.73
N ARG A 611 -6.64 2.80 -21.29
CA ARG A 611 -7.02 2.97 -19.89
C ARG A 611 -8.52 2.78 -19.74
N LEU A 612 -8.91 1.80 -18.92
CA LEU A 612 -10.32 1.53 -18.60
C LEU A 612 -10.67 2.08 -17.23
N ARG A 613 -11.76 2.85 -17.16
CA ARG A 613 -12.29 3.44 -15.92
C ARG A 613 -13.73 3.05 -15.71
N LEU A 614 -14.16 3.00 -14.44
CA LEU A 614 -15.56 2.97 -14.06
C LEU A 614 -15.94 4.31 -13.46
N LEU A 615 -16.84 5.01 -14.11
CA LEU A 615 -17.41 6.25 -13.61
C LEU A 615 -18.56 5.91 -12.67
N ILE A 616 -18.45 6.33 -11.43
CA ILE A 616 -19.47 6.17 -10.38
C ILE A 616 -20.15 7.51 -10.23
N GLY A 617 -21.39 7.59 -10.72
CA GLY A 617 -22.19 8.79 -10.71
C GLY A 617 -22.61 9.21 -9.30
N SER A 618 -22.78 10.50 -9.09
CA SER A 618 -23.34 11.06 -7.86
C SER A 618 -24.42 12.10 -8.15
N ASP A 619 -25.09 12.56 -7.10
CA ASP A 619 -25.99 13.72 -7.09
C ASP A 619 -25.36 14.91 -6.31
N ILE A 620 -24.01 14.95 -6.24
CA ILE A 620 -23.23 15.89 -5.45
C ILE A 620 -22.58 16.93 -6.35
N HIS A 621 -22.69 18.20 -5.96
CA HIS A 621 -22.11 19.33 -6.67
C HIS A 621 -20.84 19.77 -5.93
N THR A 622 -19.70 19.50 -6.49
CA THR A 622 -18.41 19.81 -5.86
C THR A 622 -17.27 19.93 -6.87
N ARG A 623 -16.27 20.72 -6.52
CA ARG A 623 -14.97 20.80 -7.19
C ARG A 623 -13.83 20.25 -6.33
N HIS A 624 -14.16 19.38 -5.39
CA HIS A 624 -13.15 18.80 -4.51
C HIS A 624 -13.16 17.28 -4.62
N ALA A 625 -11.97 16.72 -4.68
CA ALA A 625 -11.67 15.31 -4.49
C ALA A 625 -11.23 15.08 -3.05
N ILE A 626 -11.80 14.10 -2.38
CA ILE A 626 -11.40 13.69 -1.03
C ILE A 626 -10.86 12.26 -1.13
N ALA A 627 -9.65 12.04 -0.60
CA ALA A 627 -9.04 10.71 -0.67
C ALA A 627 -8.17 10.39 0.56
N SER A 628 -8.11 9.09 0.91
CA SER A 628 -7.19 8.64 1.95
C SER A 628 -5.76 8.58 1.44
N GLN A 629 -4.86 8.91 2.35
CA GLN A 629 -3.43 8.69 2.30
C GLN A 629 -2.99 7.97 3.58
N PRO A 630 -1.75 7.49 3.67
CA PRO A 630 -1.22 6.96 4.91
C PRO A 630 -1.50 7.88 6.11
N PHE A 631 -2.34 7.40 7.04
CA PHE A 631 -2.77 8.10 8.27
C PHE A 631 -3.44 9.48 8.07
N SER A 632 -3.89 9.83 6.86
CA SER A 632 -4.60 11.10 6.63
C SER A 632 -5.66 10.99 5.54
N ILE A 633 -6.56 11.98 5.52
CA ILE A 633 -7.50 12.20 4.44
C ILE A 633 -7.27 13.60 3.92
N ILE A 634 -7.04 13.71 2.62
CA ILE A 634 -6.71 14.97 1.96
C ILE A 634 -7.86 15.38 1.05
N GLN A 635 -8.20 16.66 1.11
CA GLN A 635 -9.11 17.31 0.18
C GLN A 635 -8.27 18.10 -0.84
N ARG A 636 -8.55 17.90 -2.13
CA ARG A 636 -7.88 18.60 -3.24
C ARG A 636 -8.91 19.28 -4.13
N GLU A 637 -8.61 20.48 -4.58
CA GLU A 637 -9.41 21.16 -5.60
C GLU A 637 -9.20 20.45 -6.95
N THR A 638 -10.25 20.36 -7.77
CA THR A 638 -10.25 19.79 -9.12
C THR A 638 -10.51 20.86 -10.16
N GLY A 639 -10.24 20.58 -11.43
CA GLY A 639 -10.45 21.53 -12.53
C GLY A 639 -9.21 22.38 -12.80
N TYR A 640 -8.03 21.72 -12.77
CA TYR A 640 -6.79 22.39 -13.16
C TYR A 640 -6.89 22.96 -14.59
N ASP A 641 -6.65 24.27 -14.71
CA ASP A 641 -6.52 24.92 -16.00
C ASP A 641 -5.11 24.66 -16.56
N GLY A 642 -5.05 23.82 -17.59
CA GLY A 642 -3.80 23.39 -18.20
C GLY A 642 -3.15 24.39 -19.17
N GLU A 643 -3.64 25.65 -19.28
CA GLU A 643 -3.05 26.63 -20.20
C GLU A 643 -1.58 26.93 -19.82
N ASN A 644 -0.70 26.85 -20.81
CA ASN A 644 0.74 27.17 -20.71
C ASN A 644 1.50 26.44 -19.59
N TRP A 645 1.05 25.26 -19.19
CA TRP A 645 1.68 24.50 -18.11
C TRP A 645 3.16 24.17 -18.39
N GLN A 646 3.54 23.93 -19.66
CA GLN A 646 4.89 23.56 -20.08
C GLN A 646 5.94 24.60 -19.69
N GLU A 647 5.57 25.87 -19.56
CA GLU A 647 6.47 26.94 -19.11
C GLU A 647 6.84 26.81 -17.63
N ARG A 648 5.97 26.15 -16.84
CA ARG A 648 6.05 26.13 -15.38
C ARG A 648 6.39 24.76 -14.79
N TYR A 649 5.96 23.68 -15.42
CA TYR A 649 6.00 22.32 -14.87
C TYR A 649 6.79 21.36 -15.78
N ARG A 650 7.33 20.28 -15.19
CA ARG A 650 8.10 19.24 -15.90
C ARG A 650 7.23 18.11 -16.46
N GLU A 651 6.04 17.96 -15.92
CA GLU A 651 4.94 17.16 -16.45
C GLU A 651 3.63 17.90 -16.17
N MET A 652 2.58 17.56 -16.89
CA MET A 652 1.28 18.20 -16.73
C MET A 652 0.75 17.98 -15.31
N PRO A 653 0.39 19.05 -14.58
CA PRO A 653 -0.23 18.92 -13.26
C PRO A 653 -1.71 18.53 -13.42
N VAL A 654 -1.96 17.22 -13.50
CA VAL A 654 -3.29 16.65 -13.72
C VAL A 654 -4.08 16.47 -12.43
N ASP A 655 -5.42 16.41 -12.54
CA ASP A 655 -6.36 16.10 -11.45
C ASP A 655 -6.53 14.57 -11.20
N ILE A 656 -5.67 13.77 -11.83
CA ILE A 656 -5.59 12.34 -11.55
C ILE A 656 -4.80 12.18 -10.26
N GLU A 657 -5.38 11.47 -9.30
CA GLU A 657 -4.83 11.37 -7.95
C GLU A 657 -4.72 9.92 -7.50
N THR A 658 -3.92 9.71 -6.46
CA THR A 658 -3.71 8.40 -5.83
C THR A 658 -4.41 8.36 -4.48
N SER A 659 -5.05 7.22 -4.16
CA SER A 659 -5.68 6.93 -2.87
C SER A 659 -5.10 5.67 -2.24
N GLU A 660 -5.01 5.63 -0.91
CA GLU A 660 -4.73 4.40 -0.16
C GLU A 660 -5.90 3.41 -0.27
N GLY A 661 -7.16 3.90 -0.23
CA GLY A 661 -8.37 3.09 -0.36
C GLY A 661 -9.63 3.92 -0.49
N ILE A 662 -9.83 4.94 0.34
CA ILE A 662 -11.03 5.79 0.33
C ILE A 662 -10.94 6.90 -0.70
N ILE A 663 -12.00 7.02 -1.49
CA ILE A 663 -12.24 8.13 -2.42
C ILE A 663 -13.65 8.67 -2.15
N ALA A 664 -13.82 9.97 -2.05
CA ALA A 664 -15.14 10.54 -1.80
C ALA A 664 -15.35 11.86 -2.54
N VAL A 665 -16.64 12.14 -2.84
CA VAL A 665 -17.16 13.45 -3.18
C VAL A 665 -18.23 13.81 -2.15
N ALA A 666 -18.29 15.08 -1.77
CA ALA A 666 -19.21 15.54 -0.74
C ALA A 666 -19.66 16.98 -0.93
N GLU A 667 -20.86 17.24 -0.46
CA GLU A 667 -21.38 18.58 -0.20
C GLU A 667 -22.14 18.60 1.13
N ALA A 668 -22.71 19.73 1.53
CA ALA A 668 -23.40 19.82 2.82
C ALA A 668 -24.53 18.77 2.95
N GLY A 669 -24.43 17.92 3.96
CA GLY A 669 -25.45 16.91 4.30
C GLY A 669 -25.40 15.62 3.47
N LYS A 670 -24.45 15.45 2.54
CA LYS A 670 -24.33 14.21 1.77
C LYS A 670 -22.92 13.95 1.23
N ALA A 671 -22.58 12.68 1.18
CA ALA A 671 -21.34 12.19 0.58
C ALA A 671 -21.61 10.90 -0.22
N LEU A 672 -20.79 10.66 -1.22
CA LEU A 672 -20.63 9.36 -1.88
C LEU A 672 -19.18 8.92 -1.65
N VAL A 673 -19.02 7.72 -1.12
CA VAL A 673 -17.75 7.17 -0.70
C VAL A 673 -17.49 5.85 -1.42
N VAL A 674 -16.33 5.73 -2.04
CA VAL A 674 -15.81 4.50 -2.66
C VAL A 674 -14.64 4.01 -1.84
N ASN A 675 -14.65 2.73 -1.45
CA ASN A 675 -13.48 2.08 -0.88
C ASN A 675 -12.95 1.07 -1.89
N SER A 676 -11.87 1.44 -2.55
CA SER A 676 -11.20 0.63 -3.58
C SER A 676 -10.21 -0.36 -2.95
N ARG A 677 -9.97 -1.47 -3.66
CA ARG A 677 -9.05 -2.53 -3.23
C ARG A 677 -8.01 -2.77 -4.32
N GLY A 678 -6.79 -2.27 -4.10
CA GLY A 678 -5.70 -2.36 -5.07
C GLY A 678 -5.77 -1.41 -6.27
N MET A 679 -6.92 -0.76 -6.53
CA MET A 679 -7.04 0.32 -7.51
C MET A 679 -6.68 1.63 -6.84
N LYS A 680 -5.50 2.15 -7.16
CA LYS A 680 -4.94 3.32 -6.46
C LYS A 680 -5.28 4.65 -7.13
N GLU A 681 -5.57 4.64 -8.44
CA GLU A 681 -5.76 5.85 -9.25
C GLU A 681 -7.24 6.18 -9.44
N PHE A 682 -7.55 7.47 -9.29
CA PHE A 682 -8.88 8.02 -9.56
C PHE A 682 -8.82 9.46 -10.08
N GLN A 683 -9.95 9.93 -10.60
CA GLN A 683 -10.17 11.33 -10.98
C GLN A 683 -11.62 11.72 -10.65
N ILE A 684 -11.86 12.97 -10.26
CA ILE A 684 -13.23 13.51 -10.21
C ILE A 684 -13.53 14.18 -11.54
N ILE A 685 -14.63 13.77 -12.17
CA ILE A 685 -15.07 14.27 -13.47
C ILE A 685 -16.36 15.05 -13.30
N GLY A 686 -16.43 16.22 -13.94
CA GLY A 686 -17.56 17.12 -13.80
C GLY A 686 -17.64 17.74 -12.41
N SER A 687 -18.59 18.61 -12.22
CA SER A 687 -18.84 19.28 -10.94
C SER A 687 -20.33 19.43 -10.61
N GLU A 688 -21.22 19.22 -11.60
CA GLU A 688 -22.67 19.50 -11.50
C GLU A 688 -23.51 18.46 -12.26
N PRO A 689 -23.65 17.25 -11.76
CA PRO A 689 -23.00 16.62 -10.60
C PRO A 689 -21.58 16.09 -10.90
N ALA A 690 -20.81 15.87 -9.85
CA ALA A 690 -19.50 15.22 -9.91
C ALA A 690 -19.63 13.70 -10.02
N ALA A 691 -18.70 13.05 -10.71
CA ALA A 691 -18.54 11.60 -10.74
C ALA A 691 -17.14 11.17 -10.34
N ILE A 692 -17.04 10.06 -9.63
CA ILE A 692 -15.75 9.43 -9.32
C ILE A 692 -15.38 8.51 -10.49
N ALA A 693 -14.33 8.85 -11.23
CA ALA A 693 -13.75 7.99 -12.26
C ALA A 693 -12.66 7.13 -11.61
N LEU A 694 -13.01 5.91 -11.23
CA LEU A 694 -12.07 4.92 -10.69
C LEU A 694 -11.34 4.24 -11.85
N THR A 695 -10.01 4.38 -11.90
CA THR A 695 -9.21 3.69 -12.92
C THR A 695 -9.10 2.21 -12.53
N LEU A 696 -9.70 1.34 -13.34
CA LEU A 696 -9.63 -0.11 -13.13
C LEU A 696 -8.21 -0.59 -13.45
N PHE A 697 -7.70 -0.23 -14.62
CA PHE A 697 -6.30 -0.48 -15.02
C PHE A 697 -5.89 0.40 -16.18
N LYS A 698 -4.59 0.46 -16.37
CA LYS A 698 -3.91 1.06 -17.51
C LYS A 698 -3.04 -0.02 -18.16
N ALA A 699 -3.18 -0.19 -19.46
CA ALA A 699 -2.38 -1.08 -20.29
C ALA A 699 -1.42 -0.25 -21.15
N THR A 700 -0.13 -0.60 -21.13
CA THR A 700 0.89 0.03 -21.97
C THR A 700 2.01 -0.96 -22.22
N GLY A 701 2.54 -1.00 -23.43
CA GLY A 701 3.53 -2.00 -23.87
C GLY A 701 4.98 -1.52 -23.84
N VAL A 702 5.26 -0.35 -23.26
CA VAL A 702 6.60 0.24 -23.29
C VAL A 702 6.97 0.92 -21.99
N LEU A 703 8.26 0.98 -21.72
CA LEU A 703 8.90 1.71 -20.65
C LEU A 703 9.88 2.73 -21.24
N GLY A 704 9.80 3.99 -20.80
CA GLY A 704 10.75 5.02 -21.16
C GLY A 704 10.50 5.70 -22.51
N ARG A 705 9.26 5.99 -22.87
CA ARG A 705 8.91 6.77 -24.07
C ARG A 705 9.23 8.26 -23.87
N ASN A 706 9.85 8.91 -24.86
CA ASN A 706 10.12 10.36 -24.88
C ASN A 706 8.97 11.15 -25.49
N ASP A 707 8.96 12.47 -25.27
CA ASP A 707 8.06 13.45 -25.88
C ASP A 707 6.58 13.10 -25.78
N LEU A 708 6.13 12.65 -24.59
CA LEU A 708 4.72 12.46 -24.31
C LEU A 708 4.02 13.83 -24.22
N ASP A 709 2.77 13.92 -24.68
CA ASP A 709 1.97 15.15 -24.60
C ASP A 709 1.92 15.74 -23.18
N TRP A 710 1.78 14.85 -22.18
CA TRP A 710 1.74 15.27 -20.77
C TRP A 710 3.11 15.26 -20.08
N ARG A 711 4.15 14.79 -20.75
CA ARG A 711 5.54 14.74 -20.23
C ARG A 711 6.52 14.93 -21.39
N PRO A 712 6.73 16.18 -21.86
CA PRO A 712 7.63 16.46 -22.98
C PRO A 712 9.10 16.24 -22.62
N GLY A 713 9.91 16.15 -23.65
CA GLY A 713 11.34 15.98 -23.56
C GLY A 713 11.77 14.52 -23.38
N ARG A 714 12.92 14.32 -22.76
CA ARG A 714 13.52 12.98 -22.62
C ARG A 714 12.61 12.02 -21.86
N ALA A 715 12.71 10.74 -22.16
CA ALA A 715 12.06 9.69 -21.39
C ALA A 715 12.44 9.75 -19.90
N SER A 716 11.59 9.23 -19.01
CA SER A 716 12.03 8.82 -17.68
C SER A 716 12.85 7.54 -17.80
N GLY A 717 13.74 7.30 -16.84
CA GLY A 717 14.62 6.14 -16.85
C GLY A 717 15.83 6.26 -17.78
N ILE A 718 16.16 5.20 -18.52
CA ILE A 718 17.40 5.08 -19.27
C ILE A 718 17.36 5.93 -20.55
N ASN A 719 17.83 7.16 -20.48
CA ASN A 719 18.29 8.05 -21.59
C ASN A 719 17.65 7.78 -22.97
N ASN A 720 16.32 7.97 -23.09
CA ASN A 720 15.60 7.80 -24.35
C ASN A 720 15.65 6.39 -24.98
N THR A 721 16.05 5.39 -24.24
CA THR A 721 15.92 3.99 -24.67
C THR A 721 14.53 3.49 -24.36
N VAL A 722 13.77 3.15 -25.38
CA VAL A 722 12.48 2.49 -25.24
C VAL A 722 12.72 1.02 -24.95
N VAL A 723 12.16 0.52 -23.88
CA VAL A 723 12.17 -0.91 -23.53
C VAL A 723 10.77 -1.47 -23.71
N GLU A 724 10.63 -2.53 -24.49
CA GLU A 724 9.35 -3.21 -24.64
C GLU A 724 8.98 -3.95 -23.37
N THR A 725 7.74 -3.77 -22.93
CA THR A 725 7.15 -4.39 -21.74
C THR A 725 5.76 -4.95 -22.05
N PRO A 726 5.67 -5.97 -22.91
CA PRO A 726 4.37 -6.55 -23.33
C PRO A 726 3.53 -7.10 -22.16
N ASP A 727 4.13 -7.58 -21.07
CA ASP A 727 3.39 -8.03 -19.90
C ASP A 727 2.61 -6.87 -19.21
N ALA A 728 3.03 -5.62 -19.41
CA ALA A 728 2.34 -4.45 -18.86
C ALA A 728 1.06 -4.08 -19.65
N GLN A 729 0.81 -4.71 -20.79
CA GLN A 729 -0.50 -4.66 -21.48
C GLN A 729 -1.59 -5.43 -20.72
N LEU A 730 -1.23 -6.28 -19.75
CA LEU A 730 -2.16 -7.05 -18.94
C LEU A 730 -3.19 -7.85 -19.77
N LEU A 731 -2.76 -8.47 -20.86
CA LEU A 731 -3.60 -9.32 -21.72
C LEU A 731 -3.94 -10.64 -21.02
N LYS A 732 -4.82 -10.57 -20.04
CA LYS A 732 -5.22 -11.67 -19.15
C LYS A 732 -6.55 -11.38 -18.46
N PRO A 733 -7.16 -12.38 -17.79
CA PRO A 733 -8.29 -12.14 -16.91
C PRO A 733 -7.93 -11.17 -15.78
N LEU A 734 -8.78 -10.17 -15.56
CA LEU A 734 -8.63 -9.16 -14.51
C LEU A 734 -9.90 -9.14 -13.64
N CYS A 735 -9.70 -8.93 -12.35
CA CYS A 735 -10.77 -8.83 -11.37
C CYS A 735 -10.51 -7.63 -10.46
N PHE A 736 -11.56 -6.83 -10.24
CA PHE A 736 -11.55 -5.61 -9.43
C PHE A 736 -12.64 -5.72 -8.38
N SER A 737 -12.38 -5.21 -7.18
CA SER A 737 -13.38 -5.17 -6.11
C SER A 737 -13.34 -3.85 -5.35
N PHE A 738 -14.51 -3.33 -5.02
CA PHE A 738 -14.67 -2.10 -4.25
C PHE A 738 -16.04 -2.08 -3.56
N THR A 739 -16.22 -1.18 -2.62
CA THR A 739 -17.54 -0.90 -2.04
C THR A 739 -17.94 0.54 -2.29
N VAL A 740 -19.25 0.79 -2.38
CA VAL A 740 -19.83 2.13 -2.43
C VAL A 740 -20.76 2.31 -1.26
N SER A 741 -20.65 3.47 -0.59
CA SER A 741 -21.51 3.85 0.53
C SER A 741 -21.99 5.29 0.35
N LEU A 742 -23.22 5.57 0.77
CA LEU A 742 -23.74 6.91 0.87
C LEU A 742 -23.75 7.33 2.35
N ALA A 743 -23.16 8.48 2.65
CA ALA A 743 -23.03 9.01 4.00
C ALA A 743 -23.59 10.43 4.08
N ASP A 744 -23.83 10.90 5.31
CA ASP A 744 -24.35 12.26 5.56
C ASP A 744 -23.23 13.31 5.53
N ASN A 745 -21.96 12.87 5.60
CA ASN A 745 -20.80 13.75 5.51
C ASN A 745 -19.53 12.95 5.10
N ALA A 746 -18.49 13.66 4.67
CA ALA A 746 -17.16 13.13 4.41
C ALA A 746 -16.14 13.60 5.45
N GLY A 747 -16.54 13.71 6.71
CA GLY A 747 -15.63 14.00 7.80
C GLY A 747 -14.57 12.90 7.98
N HIS A 748 -13.41 13.28 8.46
CA HIS A 748 -12.26 12.36 8.59
C HIS A 748 -12.63 11.09 9.38
N LEU A 749 -13.34 11.24 10.50
CA LEU A 749 -13.80 10.10 11.31
C LEU A 749 -14.73 9.18 10.51
N THR A 750 -15.76 9.74 9.86
CA THR A 750 -16.73 8.97 9.06
C THR A 750 -16.03 8.14 7.98
N LEU A 751 -15.13 8.77 7.24
CA LEU A 751 -14.39 8.09 6.16
C LEU A 751 -13.47 6.99 6.70
N ARG A 752 -12.74 7.25 7.78
CA ARG A 752 -11.88 6.24 8.42
C ARG A 752 -12.66 5.08 9.03
N GLN A 753 -13.86 5.34 9.56
CA GLN A 753 -14.74 4.26 10.04
C GLN A 753 -15.22 3.38 8.88
N LEU A 754 -15.66 3.98 7.77
CA LEU A 754 -16.06 3.23 6.57
C LEU A 754 -14.91 2.38 6.01
N GLU A 755 -13.71 2.96 5.93
CA GLU A 755 -12.50 2.24 5.50
C GLU A 755 -12.18 1.06 6.42
N ASN A 756 -12.13 1.30 7.72
CA ASN A 756 -11.84 0.28 8.72
C ASN A 756 -12.88 -0.84 8.71
N GLN A 757 -14.16 -0.51 8.57
CA GLN A 757 -15.24 -1.48 8.47
C GLN A 757 -15.17 -2.30 7.18
N ALA A 758 -14.81 -1.71 6.06
CA ALA A 758 -14.69 -2.42 4.79
C ALA A 758 -13.45 -3.35 4.77
N ALA A 759 -12.32 -2.90 5.35
CA ALA A 759 -11.09 -3.68 5.45
C ALA A 759 -11.17 -4.77 6.54
N GLY A 760 -11.84 -4.50 7.65
CA GLY A 760 -11.93 -5.38 8.83
C GLY A 760 -13.13 -6.33 8.80
N GLN A 761 -13.40 -6.97 7.66
CA GLN A 761 -14.48 -7.97 7.59
C GLN A 761 -14.17 -9.16 8.51
N PRO A 762 -15.15 -9.69 9.27
CA PRO A 762 -14.97 -10.92 10.01
C PRO A 762 -14.61 -12.07 9.08
N PHE A 763 -13.80 -12.97 9.57
CA PHE A 763 -13.38 -14.16 8.84
C PHE A 763 -13.61 -15.42 9.67
N THR A 764 -13.59 -16.57 9.02
CA THR A 764 -14.02 -17.83 9.61
C THR A 764 -12.98 -18.91 9.43
N TYR A 765 -12.99 -19.89 10.35
CA TYR A 765 -12.25 -21.11 10.23
C TYR A 765 -13.10 -22.28 10.78
N GLN A 766 -13.38 -23.30 9.95
CA GLN A 766 -14.05 -24.50 10.40
C GLN A 766 -13.01 -25.54 10.85
N ARG A 767 -13.13 -26.05 12.07
CA ARG A 767 -12.35 -27.20 12.48
C ARG A 767 -12.95 -28.44 11.85
N GLN A 768 -12.27 -29.04 10.85
CA GLN A 768 -12.81 -30.18 10.09
C GLN A 768 -11.68 -31.03 9.51
N THR A 769 -12.00 -32.29 9.17
CA THR A 769 -11.07 -33.28 8.60
C THR A 769 -11.55 -33.86 7.27
N LEU A 770 -12.70 -33.37 6.75
CA LEU A 770 -13.34 -33.92 5.56
C LEU A 770 -12.65 -33.47 4.28
N HIS A 771 -12.25 -32.20 4.22
CA HIS A 771 -11.61 -31.59 3.07
C HIS A 771 -10.26 -30.99 3.47
N THR A 772 -9.21 -31.78 3.33
CA THR A 772 -7.85 -31.42 3.79
C THR A 772 -7.03 -30.65 2.76
N LEU A 773 -7.62 -30.38 1.56
CA LEU A 773 -6.95 -29.66 0.49
C LEU A 773 -7.14 -28.14 0.55
N ASP A 774 -8.15 -27.64 1.25
CA ASP A 774 -8.40 -26.20 1.40
C ASP A 774 -7.30 -25.52 2.23
N HIS A 775 -6.69 -26.27 3.14
CA HIS A 775 -5.63 -25.80 4.02
C HIS A 775 -4.38 -26.66 3.81
N ARG A 776 -3.33 -26.08 3.24
CA ARG A 776 -2.10 -26.82 2.88
C ARG A 776 -1.50 -27.62 4.02
N LEU A 777 -1.58 -27.10 5.26
CA LEU A 777 -1.01 -27.73 6.46
C LEU A 777 -1.97 -28.70 7.18
N GLU A 778 -3.20 -28.87 6.73
CA GLU A 778 -4.13 -29.86 7.32
C GLU A 778 -3.64 -31.30 7.18
N ARG A 779 -2.82 -31.56 6.16
CA ARG A 779 -2.22 -32.89 5.92
C ARG A 779 -1.08 -33.23 6.88
N PHE A 780 -0.53 -32.27 7.58
CA PHE A 780 0.63 -32.48 8.46
C PHE A 780 0.19 -32.69 9.89
N SER A 781 0.73 -33.72 10.54
CA SER A 781 0.54 -33.95 11.97
C SER A 781 1.39 -32.97 12.75
N LEU A 782 0.74 -32.10 13.52
CA LEU A 782 1.37 -31.16 14.42
C LEU A 782 0.98 -31.51 15.85
N ARG A 783 1.93 -31.34 16.79
CA ARG A 783 1.61 -31.45 18.22
C ARG A 783 0.83 -30.19 18.62
N LEU A 784 -0.48 -30.38 18.85
CA LEU A 784 -1.36 -29.30 19.30
C LEU A 784 -1.25 -29.16 20.84
N PRO A 785 -1.40 -27.94 21.39
CA PRO A 785 -1.41 -27.75 22.83
C PRO A 785 -2.65 -28.42 23.47
N GLU A 786 -2.47 -29.06 24.62
CA GLU A 786 -3.55 -29.71 25.37
C GLU A 786 -4.46 -28.71 26.13
N ARG A 787 -4.24 -27.42 25.95
CA ARG A 787 -4.96 -26.35 26.64
C ARG A 787 -6.37 -26.17 26.11
N ARG A 788 -7.37 -26.15 26.99
CA ARG A 788 -8.72 -25.73 26.67
C ARG A 788 -8.86 -24.21 26.87
N LEU A 789 -9.36 -23.54 25.85
CA LEU A 789 -9.66 -22.10 25.85
C LEU A 789 -11.18 -21.87 25.87
N SER A 790 -11.58 -20.65 26.24
CA SER A 790 -12.98 -20.25 26.16
C SER A 790 -13.48 -20.30 24.71
N PRO A 791 -14.74 -20.69 24.46
CA PRO A 791 -15.37 -20.61 23.14
C PRO A 791 -15.63 -19.18 22.67
N GLU A 792 -15.41 -18.21 23.54
CA GLU A 792 -15.54 -16.77 23.26
C GLU A 792 -14.40 -16.01 23.93
N PHE A 793 -13.84 -15.02 23.22
CA PHE A 793 -12.71 -14.21 23.69
C PHE A 793 -12.75 -12.81 23.07
N SER A 794 -12.34 -11.81 23.85
CA SER A 794 -12.11 -10.42 23.41
C SER A 794 -10.77 -9.94 23.93
N LEU A 795 -9.91 -9.46 23.04
CA LEU A 795 -8.59 -8.93 23.40
C LEU A 795 -8.64 -7.45 23.78
N LEU A 796 -9.37 -6.64 22.98
CA LEU A 796 -9.33 -5.19 23.09
C LEU A 796 -10.60 -4.57 22.54
N THR A 797 -11.19 -3.65 23.30
CA THR A 797 -12.28 -2.78 22.85
C THR A 797 -11.84 -1.31 22.95
N LEU A 798 -12.07 -0.54 21.88
CA LEU A 798 -11.72 0.86 21.81
C LEU A 798 -12.96 1.74 21.70
N PRO A 799 -12.97 2.89 22.41
CA PRO A 799 -13.99 3.91 22.21
C PRO A 799 -13.73 4.70 20.92
N GLU A 800 -14.79 5.20 20.30
CA GLU A 800 -14.66 6.20 19.24
C GLU A 800 -14.03 7.49 19.77
N PRO A 801 -13.22 8.20 18.98
CA PRO A 801 -12.84 7.99 17.59
C PRO A 801 -11.51 7.21 17.37
N LEU A 802 -11.10 6.39 18.35
CA LEU A 802 -9.88 5.63 18.24
C LEU A 802 -10.06 4.42 17.31
N ILE A 803 -9.08 4.21 16.44
CA ILE A 803 -9.02 3.08 15.52
C ILE A 803 -7.77 2.26 15.84
N LEU A 804 -7.92 0.94 15.86
CA LEU A 804 -6.80 0.01 15.91
C LEU A 804 -6.11 -0.01 14.54
N SER A 805 -4.91 0.55 14.48
CA SER A 805 -4.11 0.58 13.24
C SER A 805 -3.46 -0.78 12.97
N ALA A 806 -2.75 -1.33 13.95
CA ALA A 806 -2.07 -2.62 13.84
C ALA A 806 -1.81 -3.27 15.20
N LEU A 807 -1.49 -4.57 15.17
CA LEU A 807 -1.10 -5.40 16.31
C LEU A 807 0.22 -6.15 16.06
N PRO A 808 1.32 -5.45 15.75
CA PRO A 808 2.59 -6.11 15.50
C PRO A 808 3.15 -6.78 16.77
N HIS A 809 3.89 -7.86 16.57
CA HIS A 809 4.76 -8.34 17.63
C HIS A 809 5.90 -7.36 17.90
N ALA A 810 6.32 -7.25 19.14
CA ALA A 810 7.53 -6.53 19.48
C ALA A 810 8.77 -7.32 19.05
N GLN A 811 9.73 -6.67 18.38
CA GLN A 811 10.96 -7.32 17.87
C GLN A 811 12.11 -7.25 18.87
N ARG A 812 12.17 -6.22 19.71
CA ARG A 812 13.22 -6.02 20.72
C ARG A 812 12.72 -6.23 22.16
N LEU A 813 11.43 -6.08 22.36
CA LEU A 813 10.74 -6.30 23.62
C LEU A 813 9.92 -7.60 23.53
N THR A 814 9.41 -8.06 24.67
CA THR A 814 8.47 -9.19 24.69
C THR A 814 7.06 -8.65 24.76
N GLY A 815 6.20 -9.03 23.80
CA GLY A 815 4.80 -8.60 23.80
C GLY A 815 4.24 -8.34 22.42
N THR A 816 3.04 -7.76 22.41
CA THR A 816 2.34 -7.25 21.23
C THR A 816 2.25 -5.74 21.33
N VAL A 817 2.56 -5.04 20.28
CA VAL A 817 2.37 -3.59 20.20
C VAL A 817 0.92 -3.30 19.80
N VAL A 818 0.20 -2.56 20.60
CA VAL A 818 -1.13 -2.03 20.25
C VAL A 818 -0.93 -0.64 19.69
N ARG A 819 -1.05 -0.49 18.36
CA ARG A 819 -0.97 0.82 17.71
C ARG A 819 -2.35 1.39 17.50
N LEU A 820 -2.63 2.52 18.13
CA LEU A 820 -3.86 3.28 17.98
C LEU A 820 -3.66 4.46 17.04
N PHE A 821 -4.73 4.82 16.34
CA PHE A 821 -4.82 6.06 15.56
C PHE A 821 -6.05 6.84 16.01
N ASN A 822 -5.87 8.12 16.33
CA ASN A 822 -6.98 9.01 16.60
C ASN A 822 -7.51 9.62 15.30
N ALA A 823 -8.65 9.11 14.83
CA ALA A 823 -9.31 9.62 13.61
C ALA A 823 -10.15 10.89 13.85
N GLY A 824 -10.25 11.35 15.08
CA GLY A 824 -11.00 12.56 15.47
C GLY A 824 -10.18 13.84 15.33
N THR A 825 -10.89 14.96 15.41
CA THR A 825 -10.31 16.32 15.36
C THR A 825 -9.96 16.88 16.74
N GLN A 826 -10.18 16.12 17.80
CA GLN A 826 -9.90 16.51 19.20
C GLN A 826 -8.97 15.46 19.84
N PRO A 827 -8.16 15.87 20.83
CA PRO A 827 -7.42 14.92 21.65
C PRO A 827 -8.37 13.94 22.36
N VAL A 828 -8.03 12.66 22.37
CA VAL A 828 -8.83 11.60 23.02
C VAL A 828 -8.07 11.04 24.20
N PRO A 829 -8.66 10.98 25.41
CA PRO A 829 -8.01 10.34 26.56
C PRO A 829 -7.57 8.90 26.24
N VAL A 830 -6.43 8.51 26.79
CA VAL A 830 -5.99 7.11 26.70
C VAL A 830 -7.03 6.21 27.38
N PRO A 831 -7.53 5.16 26.73
CA PRO A 831 -8.50 4.24 27.30
C PRO A 831 -8.00 3.60 28.61
N GLU A 832 -8.87 3.44 29.61
CA GLU A 832 -8.51 2.82 30.91
C GLU A 832 -7.88 1.43 30.72
N SER A 833 -8.35 0.64 29.76
CA SER A 833 -7.80 -0.68 29.42
C SER A 833 -6.32 -0.65 29.00
N LEU A 834 -5.82 0.50 28.59
CA LEU A 834 -4.43 0.69 28.13
C LEU A 834 -3.62 1.62 29.05
N ALA A 835 -4.27 2.28 30.02
CA ALA A 835 -3.61 3.30 30.86
C ALA A 835 -2.43 2.77 31.70
N GLY A 836 -2.44 1.46 32.01
CA GLY A 836 -1.35 0.79 32.73
C GLY A 836 -0.23 0.23 31.84
N LEU A 837 -0.39 0.28 30.52
CA LEU A 837 0.59 -0.26 29.58
C LEU A 837 1.72 0.76 29.33
N ARG A 838 2.90 0.22 29.05
CA ARG A 838 4.06 1.02 28.68
C ARG A 838 3.87 1.66 27.31
N GLN A 839 3.96 2.99 27.22
CA GLN A 839 3.98 3.69 25.94
C GLN A 839 5.38 3.67 25.33
N ILE A 840 5.44 3.41 24.03
CA ILE A 840 6.68 3.28 23.27
C ILE A 840 6.57 4.03 21.94
N ASN A 841 7.71 4.32 21.32
CA ASN A 841 7.77 4.79 19.93
C ASN A 841 7.78 3.61 18.95
N TYR A 842 7.85 3.89 17.64
CA TYR A 842 7.89 2.84 16.61
C TYR A 842 9.14 1.94 16.70
N LEU A 843 10.21 2.39 17.33
CA LEU A 843 11.45 1.62 17.59
C LEU A 843 11.40 0.84 18.91
N GLU A 844 10.23 0.75 19.54
CA GLU A 844 10.04 0.08 20.84
C GLU A 844 10.83 0.72 21.99
N GLU A 845 11.18 2.00 21.86
CA GLU A 845 11.85 2.76 22.91
C GLU A 845 10.83 3.46 23.80
N PRO A 846 11.06 3.56 25.12
CA PRO A 846 10.14 4.24 26.02
C PRO A 846 9.98 5.71 25.62
N VAL A 847 8.76 6.20 25.68
CA VAL A 847 8.43 7.63 25.53
C VAL A 847 7.83 8.18 26.80
N GLN A 848 7.78 9.51 26.94
CA GLN A 848 7.01 10.13 28.01
C GLN A 848 5.53 9.82 27.78
N PRO A 849 4.83 9.22 28.77
CA PRO A 849 3.44 8.85 28.61
C PRO A 849 2.56 10.07 28.36
N VAL A 850 1.74 10.00 27.31
CA VAL A 850 0.68 10.98 27.09
C VAL A 850 -0.60 10.51 27.76
N THR A 851 -1.39 11.44 28.30
CA THR A 851 -2.70 11.17 28.91
C THR A 851 -3.82 11.22 27.87
N ALA A 852 -3.56 11.83 26.72
CA ALA A 852 -4.48 11.89 25.59
C ALA A 852 -3.72 11.76 24.26
N ILE A 853 -4.32 11.07 23.31
CA ILE A 853 -3.79 10.87 21.95
C ILE A 853 -4.20 12.09 21.10
N PRO A 854 -3.24 12.84 20.54
CA PRO A 854 -3.54 14.01 19.72
C PRO A 854 -4.38 13.67 18.49
N PRO A 855 -5.09 14.64 17.88
CA PRO A 855 -5.80 14.45 16.61
C PRO A 855 -4.86 13.93 15.52
N PHE A 856 -5.34 13.02 14.69
CA PHE A 856 -4.63 12.45 13.53
C PHE A 856 -3.24 11.87 13.84
N ALA A 857 -2.99 11.52 15.11
CA ALA A 857 -1.74 10.94 15.57
C ALA A 857 -1.91 9.46 15.93
N THR A 858 -0.81 8.74 15.86
CA THR A 858 -0.71 7.36 16.37
C THR A 858 -0.13 7.36 17.78
N CYS A 859 -0.42 6.31 18.54
CA CYS A 859 0.19 6.05 19.85
C CYS A 859 0.35 4.53 20.03
N ASP A 860 1.54 4.10 20.46
CA ASP A 860 1.88 2.70 20.64
C ASP A 860 1.95 2.32 22.12
N PHE A 861 1.32 1.18 22.44
CA PHE A 861 1.32 0.59 23.76
C PHE A 861 1.87 -0.83 23.70
N LEU A 862 2.74 -1.18 24.64
CA LEU A 862 3.24 -2.55 24.76
C LEU A 862 2.34 -3.35 25.69
N MET A 863 1.66 -4.34 25.13
CA MET A 863 0.89 -5.35 25.85
C MET A 863 1.78 -6.58 26.02
N GLU A 864 2.09 -6.94 27.25
CA GLU A 864 2.83 -8.17 27.56
C GLU A 864 2.00 -9.39 27.13
N ALA A 865 2.68 -10.43 26.60
CA ALA A 865 2.04 -11.64 26.09
C ALA A 865 1.76 -12.67 27.20
#